data_a9500a66fa42557beb86eec799122dd7
#
_entry.id   a9500a66fa42557beb86eec799122dd7
#
_cell.length_a   1.000
_cell.length_b   1.000
_cell.length_c   1.000
_cell.angle_alpha   90.00
_cell.angle_beta   90.00
_cell.angle_gamma   90.00
#
_symmetry.space_group_name_H-M   'P 1'
#
loop_
_entity.id
_entity.type
_entity.pdbx_description
1 polymer ?
#
loop_
_entity_poly.entity_id
_entity_poly.type
_entity_poly.pdbx_seq_one_letter_code
_entity_poly.pdbx_strand_id
1 'polypeptide(L)'
;MRNIESRSQRWRWLSGAMCALLLAAPAYAFTPADSPLLCSKAGSGGSGVASGTRYFQTSYDPRDWRGTIKAYGFTASGTVDTSSVLWSTDTAIVPGATGPAYQSWNSQTHSAVTLAFANLSAAQQGVLSQGLPGGITGSDLLEWSKGANKAGLKVRSVLLGDIVNSPLVLAAPSDKTAADWSGDTSYSTYLATKAANMHASLVVNANDGFVSVINTANGARRYAYMPASVLPSLHYIADPIYINGVGHRFLVDGQVGVFDAQLNSAWKTLALGGTGAGGRTFYALQLFDASAGNVTKALWEISAPDTANAANAFNDLGYAYARPEVARLADGRWAAFIANGYGSYSGVAALYVVDIRDGSLIRKIVIDSSETTNGLSSVKLKVNSQNVVQAAYGGDLKGRLWKFDLSGTTPNAWGLAFAGKPLFTTAGGATQPITAQPLLADSAQGGTMVFFGTGKFNETADRTNKDLQAFYAVWDAQGGSGQITTSSLQAQAVTGVSAQSITTSQHEVTYPTQKGWYLPLVYNSALTGERVINQASLVLGRIVFTTASVDTTDPCASFGSGKLIELDAFSGKMLNYAVLDTNGDAVVDSTDTLSSGVVFTGGMPTLNAIVNGATRKIVNDSSGGISTLVEKSGGGSRRIMWRQIQ
;
A
#
# COMPACT_ATOMS: atom_id res chain seq x y z
N MET A 1 -53.09 0.20 6.14
CA MET A 1 -52.04 -0.55 6.83
C MET A 1 -52.24 -2.04 6.61
N ARG A 2 -51.92 -2.54 5.45
CA ARG A 2 -51.79 -3.97 5.09
C ARG A 2 -51.21 -3.97 3.68
N ASN A 3 -49.97 -4.39 3.51
CA ASN A 3 -49.29 -4.84 2.29
C ASN A 3 -47.82 -4.36 2.15
N ILE A 4 -47.01 -4.59 3.19
CA ILE A 4 -45.54 -4.41 3.08
C ILE A 4 -44.77 -5.69 3.51
N GLU A 5 -45.42 -6.73 4.05
CA GLU A 5 -44.73 -7.91 4.58
C GLU A 5 -44.48 -9.05 3.59
N SER A 6 -44.95 -9.00 2.34
CA SER A 6 -44.87 -10.17 1.45
C SER A 6 -43.67 -10.19 0.45
N ARG A 7 -42.82 -9.14 0.40
CA ARG A 7 -41.67 -9.11 -0.53
C ARG A 7 -40.32 -9.49 0.07
N SER A 8 -40.18 -9.47 1.41
CA SER A 8 -38.92 -9.83 2.07
C SER A 8 -38.68 -11.34 2.21
N GLN A 9 -39.71 -12.18 2.07
CA GLN A 9 -39.57 -13.62 2.24
C GLN A 9 -39.18 -14.40 0.96
N ARG A 10 -39.29 -13.80 -0.23
CA ARG A 10 -38.94 -14.51 -1.48
C ARG A 10 -37.43 -14.57 -1.77
N TRP A 11 -36.62 -13.76 -1.12
CA TRP A 11 -35.16 -13.76 -1.31
C TRP A 11 -34.41 -14.69 -0.36
N ARG A 12 -35.05 -15.15 0.71
CA ARG A 12 -34.41 -16.08 1.67
C ARG A 12 -34.35 -17.53 1.21
N TRP A 13 -35.09 -17.93 0.18
CA TRP A 13 -35.16 -19.32 -0.27
C TRP A 13 -34.22 -19.68 -1.43
N LEU A 14 -33.64 -18.72 -2.13
CA LEU A 14 -32.65 -18.98 -3.18
C LEU A 14 -31.21 -19.05 -2.65
N SER A 15 -30.96 -18.56 -1.44
CA SER A 15 -29.65 -18.70 -0.76
C SER A 15 -29.49 -20.04 -0.03
N GLY A 16 -30.58 -20.79 0.17
CA GLY A 16 -30.57 -22.04 0.95
C GLY A 16 -30.28 -23.31 0.16
N ALA A 17 -30.38 -23.28 -1.15
CA ALA A 17 -30.23 -24.48 -1.98
C ALA A 17 -28.84 -24.66 -2.64
N MET A 18 -27.93 -23.69 -2.46
CA MET A 18 -26.56 -23.76 -2.98
C MET A 18 -25.49 -24.05 -1.91
N CYS A 19 -25.93 -24.29 -0.66
CA CYS A 19 -25.02 -24.54 0.49
C CYS A 19 -24.75 -26.01 0.78
N ALA A 20 -25.13 -26.99 -0.06
CA ALA A 20 -25.05 -28.40 0.29
C ALA A 20 -23.99 -29.22 -0.50
N LEU A 21 -23.02 -28.57 -1.15
CA LEU A 21 -21.87 -29.26 -1.75
C LEU A 21 -20.55 -28.47 -1.55
N LEU A 22 -20.36 -27.94 -0.36
CA LEU A 22 -19.05 -27.52 0.11
C LEU A 22 -18.37 -28.73 0.77
N LEU A 23 -17.71 -29.54 -0.03
CA LEU A 23 -16.57 -30.34 0.44
C LEU A 23 -15.62 -29.36 1.12
N ALA A 24 -15.32 -29.60 2.40
CA ALA A 24 -14.51 -28.77 3.27
C ALA A 24 -13.24 -28.28 2.56
N ALA A 25 -13.30 -27.08 1.97
CA ALA A 25 -12.09 -26.35 1.66
C ALA A 25 -11.39 -26.08 3.00
N PRO A 26 -10.07 -26.26 3.10
CA PRO A 26 -9.35 -25.92 4.33
C PRO A 26 -9.71 -24.48 4.71
N ALA A 27 -10.09 -24.29 5.96
CA ALA A 27 -10.44 -22.97 6.46
C ALA A 27 -9.20 -22.07 6.31
N TYR A 28 -9.25 -21.11 5.38
CA TYR A 28 -8.18 -20.13 5.21
C TYR A 28 -8.13 -19.28 6.46
N ALA A 29 -6.93 -19.13 7.04
CA ALA A 29 -6.76 -18.38 8.29
C ALA A 29 -6.97 -16.87 8.13
N PHE A 30 -6.94 -16.37 6.90
CA PHE A 30 -7.09 -14.95 6.59
C PHE A 30 -8.37 -14.69 5.79
N THR A 31 -9.24 -13.84 6.35
CA THR A 31 -10.47 -13.37 5.70
C THR A 31 -10.50 -11.85 5.77
N PRO A 32 -10.36 -11.14 4.63
CA PRO A 32 -10.48 -9.68 4.63
C PRO A 32 -11.78 -9.22 5.24
N ALA A 33 -11.77 -8.06 5.89
CA ALA A 33 -13.01 -7.40 6.29
C ALA A 33 -13.86 -7.09 5.05
N ASP A 34 -15.18 -7.28 5.13
CA ASP A 34 -16.09 -7.02 4.01
C ASP A 34 -16.29 -5.53 3.74
N SER A 35 -15.96 -4.67 4.71
CA SER A 35 -16.13 -3.22 4.65
C SER A 35 -14.98 -2.52 5.36
N PRO A 36 -14.80 -1.19 5.19
CA PRO A 36 -13.81 -0.42 5.92
C PRO A 36 -13.86 -0.68 7.42
N LEU A 37 -12.70 -0.91 8.03
CA LEU A 37 -12.60 -1.23 9.46
C LEU A 37 -12.90 -0.02 10.36
N LEU A 38 -12.86 1.18 9.80
CA LEU A 38 -13.29 2.41 10.44
C LEU A 38 -14.50 2.98 9.70
N CYS A 39 -15.48 3.46 10.47
CA CYS A 39 -16.54 4.30 9.93
C CYS A 39 -15.93 5.66 9.61
N SER A 40 -15.96 6.06 8.36
CA SER A 40 -15.68 7.43 8.04
C SER A 40 -16.95 8.26 8.11
N LYS A 41 -16.96 9.31 8.91
CA LYS A 41 -17.88 10.42 8.68
C LYS A 41 -17.44 11.11 7.39
N ALA A 42 -18.39 11.76 6.69
CA ALA A 42 -18.06 12.51 5.47
C ALA A 42 -16.84 13.42 5.72
N GLY A 43 -15.79 13.24 4.92
CA GLY A 43 -14.55 14.01 5.03
C GLY A 43 -13.35 13.28 5.64
N SER A 44 -13.45 12.00 6.03
CA SER A 44 -12.27 11.28 6.50
C SER A 44 -11.26 11.10 5.35
N GLY A 45 -9.99 11.43 5.62
CA GLY A 45 -8.89 11.30 4.69
C GLY A 45 -7.91 10.22 5.14
N GLY A 46 -7.32 9.50 4.20
CA GLY A 46 -6.38 8.42 4.51
C GLY A 46 -4.98 8.67 3.97
N SER A 47 -4.86 9.07 2.74
CA SER A 47 -3.59 9.18 2.03
C SER A 47 -3.38 10.57 1.46
N GLY A 48 -2.11 10.96 1.35
CA GLY A 48 -1.73 12.23 0.72
C GLY A 48 -0.33 12.18 0.15
N VAL A 49 -0.02 13.12 -0.71
CA VAL A 49 1.31 13.27 -1.30
C VAL A 49 1.59 14.73 -1.65
N ALA A 50 2.84 15.17 -1.47
CA ALA A 50 3.29 16.49 -1.84
C ALA A 50 3.98 16.48 -3.21
N SER A 51 3.79 17.54 -3.99
CA SER A 51 4.47 17.79 -5.26
C SER A 51 4.74 19.29 -5.46
N GLY A 52 5.99 19.69 -5.33
CA GLY A 52 6.37 21.09 -5.46
C GLY A 52 5.62 21.99 -4.47
N THR A 53 4.77 22.87 -4.98
CA THR A 53 3.96 23.82 -4.19
C THR A 53 2.56 23.31 -3.86
N ARG A 54 2.26 22.05 -4.09
CA ARG A 54 0.93 21.44 -3.90
C ARG A 54 0.97 20.24 -2.99
N TYR A 55 -0.09 20.08 -2.24
CA TYR A 55 -0.39 18.88 -1.47
C TYR A 55 -1.71 18.28 -1.94
N PHE A 56 -1.75 16.97 -2.12
CA PHE A 56 -2.95 16.23 -2.53
C PHE A 56 -3.38 15.29 -1.41
N GLN A 57 -4.67 15.25 -1.14
CA GLN A 57 -5.26 14.41 -0.09
C GLN A 57 -6.45 13.65 -0.62
N THR A 58 -6.55 12.37 -0.26
CA THR A 58 -7.76 11.55 -0.47
C THR A 58 -8.71 11.69 0.70
N SER A 59 -10.00 11.56 0.41
CA SER A 59 -11.06 11.37 1.40
C SER A 59 -12.18 10.53 0.78
N TYR A 60 -13.10 10.01 1.58
CA TYR A 60 -14.28 9.33 1.08
C TYR A 60 -15.51 9.59 1.94
N ASP A 61 -16.70 9.37 1.37
CA ASP A 61 -17.98 9.55 2.01
C ASP A 61 -18.75 8.21 2.03
N PRO A 62 -18.97 7.59 3.19
CA PRO A 62 -19.63 6.30 3.29
C PRO A 62 -21.14 6.37 3.01
N ARG A 63 -21.73 7.57 2.92
CA ARG A 63 -23.16 7.71 2.62
C ARG A 63 -23.51 7.24 1.22
N ASP A 64 -22.58 7.41 0.28
CA ASP A 64 -22.74 6.99 -1.12
C ASP A 64 -21.53 6.28 -1.71
N TRP A 65 -20.52 6.03 -0.87
CA TRP A 65 -19.26 5.37 -1.22
C TRP A 65 -18.50 6.10 -2.35
N ARG A 66 -18.52 7.44 -2.31
CA ARG A 66 -17.71 8.25 -3.22
C ARG A 66 -16.37 8.58 -2.61
N GLY A 67 -15.35 8.64 -3.45
CA GLY A 67 -14.02 9.14 -3.13
C GLY A 67 -13.83 10.57 -3.62
N THR A 68 -12.97 11.29 -2.94
CA THR A 68 -12.58 12.66 -3.30
C THR A 68 -11.06 12.79 -3.20
N ILE A 69 -10.44 13.46 -4.18
CA ILE A 69 -9.07 13.96 -4.07
C ILE A 69 -9.13 15.47 -4.17
N LYS A 70 -8.49 16.15 -3.20
CA LYS A 70 -8.37 17.61 -3.18
C LYS A 70 -6.91 18.00 -3.29
N ALA A 71 -6.66 19.10 -4.01
CA ALA A 71 -5.37 19.75 -4.06
C ALA A 71 -5.38 21.03 -3.23
N TYR A 72 -4.33 21.22 -2.46
CA TYR A 72 -4.08 22.39 -1.63
C TYR A 72 -2.75 23.04 -1.99
N GLY A 73 -2.60 24.32 -1.70
CA GLY A 73 -1.32 25.02 -1.70
C GLY A 73 -0.60 24.89 -0.35
N PHE A 74 0.58 25.49 -0.28
CA PHE A 74 1.28 25.73 0.97
C PHE A 74 1.23 27.22 1.33
N THR A 75 1.08 27.52 2.61
CA THR A 75 1.24 28.87 3.14
C THR A 75 2.71 29.33 3.06
N ALA A 76 2.95 30.62 3.31
CA ALA A 76 4.32 31.14 3.38
C ALA A 76 5.17 30.48 4.49
N SER A 77 4.54 29.97 5.56
CA SER A 77 5.20 29.21 6.63
C SER A 77 5.49 27.74 6.27
N GLY A 78 5.03 27.29 5.09
CA GLY A 78 5.21 25.89 4.64
C GLY A 78 4.23 24.90 5.22
N THR A 79 3.11 25.36 5.80
CA THR A 79 1.99 24.50 6.21
C THR A 79 1.01 24.30 5.04
N VAL A 80 0.27 23.19 5.05
CA VAL A 80 -0.77 22.97 4.02
C VAL A 80 -1.91 23.95 4.24
N ASP A 81 -2.26 24.72 3.21
CA ASP A 81 -3.37 25.69 3.25
C ASP A 81 -4.69 24.98 2.95
N THR A 82 -5.35 24.47 4.00
CA THR A 82 -6.65 23.79 3.89
C THR A 82 -7.82 24.75 3.71
N SER A 83 -7.62 26.07 3.84
CA SER A 83 -8.67 27.08 3.68
C SER A 83 -9.03 27.31 2.22
N SER A 84 -8.12 26.96 1.29
CA SER A 84 -8.30 27.17 -0.16
C SER A 84 -8.02 25.89 -0.94
N VAL A 85 -9.09 25.30 -1.49
CA VAL A 85 -8.98 24.13 -2.38
C VAL A 85 -8.67 24.59 -3.79
N LEU A 86 -7.52 24.19 -4.34
CA LEU A 86 -7.12 24.52 -5.71
C LEU A 86 -7.98 23.81 -6.76
N TRP A 87 -8.29 22.55 -6.52
CA TRP A 87 -9.24 21.74 -7.29
C TRP A 87 -9.70 20.52 -6.49
N SER A 88 -10.85 19.95 -6.90
CA SER A 88 -11.42 18.71 -6.35
C SER A 88 -11.88 17.78 -7.46
N THR A 89 -11.70 16.47 -7.26
CA THR A 89 -12.28 15.45 -8.16
C THR A 89 -13.80 15.45 -8.15
N ASP A 90 -14.44 16.00 -7.12
CA ASP A 90 -15.91 16.13 -7.05
C ASP A 90 -16.49 17.00 -8.19
N THR A 91 -15.65 17.88 -8.76
CA THR A 91 -16.04 18.70 -9.91
C THR A 91 -15.34 18.29 -11.21
N ALA A 92 -14.27 17.48 -11.13
CA ALA A 92 -13.46 17.10 -12.29
C ALA A 92 -13.79 15.69 -12.81
N ILE A 93 -14.30 14.78 -11.97
CA ILE A 93 -14.64 13.39 -12.34
C ILE A 93 -16.14 13.16 -12.13
N VAL A 94 -16.92 13.71 -13.06
CA VAL A 94 -18.39 13.74 -13.00
C VAL A 94 -19.00 13.17 -14.27
N PRO A 95 -20.27 12.72 -14.24
CA PRO A 95 -20.98 12.31 -15.44
C PRO A 95 -20.95 13.40 -16.54
N GLY A 96 -20.67 12.96 -17.77
CA GLY A 96 -20.60 13.88 -18.92
C GLY A 96 -19.31 14.69 -19.05
N ALA A 97 -18.35 14.56 -18.13
CA ALA A 97 -17.01 15.12 -18.33
C ALA A 97 -16.35 14.48 -19.56
N THR A 98 -15.47 15.23 -20.24
CA THR A 98 -14.68 14.69 -21.36
C THR A 98 -13.94 13.45 -20.87
N GLY A 99 -14.26 12.31 -21.47
CA GLY A 99 -13.87 11.00 -20.93
C GLY A 99 -12.40 10.71 -21.03
N PRO A 100 -11.84 10.04 -20.03
CA PRO A 100 -10.52 9.43 -20.10
C PRO A 100 -10.52 8.26 -21.09
N ALA A 101 -9.31 7.78 -21.45
CA ALA A 101 -9.18 6.48 -22.08
C ALA A 101 -9.50 5.38 -21.04
N TYR A 102 -10.47 4.54 -21.33
CA TYR A 102 -10.88 3.41 -20.51
C TYR A 102 -10.34 2.11 -21.08
N GLN A 103 -9.65 1.31 -20.29
CA GLN A 103 -9.17 -0.02 -20.66
C GLN A 103 -9.55 -1.06 -19.62
N SER A 104 -9.57 -2.31 -20.07
CA SER A 104 -9.65 -3.51 -19.23
C SER A 104 -8.76 -4.60 -19.82
N TRP A 105 -8.83 -5.79 -19.23
CA TRP A 105 -8.08 -6.97 -19.66
C TRP A 105 -9.03 -8.02 -20.26
N ASN A 106 -8.75 -8.45 -21.48
CA ASN A 106 -9.47 -9.59 -22.05
C ASN A 106 -8.81 -10.90 -21.58
N SER A 107 -9.52 -11.66 -20.76
CA SER A 107 -8.99 -12.87 -20.12
C SER A 107 -8.71 -14.02 -21.08
N GLN A 108 -9.27 -14.00 -22.28
CA GLN A 108 -9.07 -15.04 -23.30
C GLN A 108 -7.85 -14.74 -24.18
N THR A 109 -7.68 -13.48 -24.58
CA THR A 109 -6.56 -13.07 -25.44
C THR A 109 -5.33 -12.63 -24.65
N HIS A 110 -5.43 -12.53 -23.33
CA HIS A 110 -4.41 -12.03 -22.43
C HIS A 110 -3.82 -10.69 -22.90
N SER A 111 -4.71 -9.74 -23.21
CA SER A 111 -4.31 -8.44 -23.72
C SER A 111 -5.22 -7.31 -23.22
N ALA A 112 -4.63 -6.11 -23.15
CA ALA A 112 -5.40 -4.90 -22.87
C ALA A 112 -6.35 -4.58 -24.01
N VAL A 113 -7.60 -4.24 -23.65
CA VAL A 113 -8.63 -3.83 -24.61
C VAL A 113 -9.28 -2.52 -24.15
N THR A 114 -9.79 -1.76 -25.11
CA THR A 114 -10.70 -0.65 -24.76
C THR A 114 -11.91 -1.22 -24.02
N LEU A 115 -12.28 -0.61 -22.89
CA LEU A 115 -13.39 -1.05 -22.05
C LEU A 115 -14.72 -0.82 -22.78
N ALA A 116 -15.09 -1.82 -23.56
CA ALA A 116 -16.38 -1.91 -24.26
C ALA A 116 -16.85 -3.37 -24.22
N PHE A 117 -18.15 -3.60 -24.09
CA PHE A 117 -18.71 -4.93 -23.90
C PHE A 117 -18.27 -5.92 -25.00
N ALA A 118 -18.25 -5.46 -26.26
CA ALA A 118 -17.85 -6.29 -27.40
C ALA A 118 -16.36 -6.69 -27.41
N ASN A 119 -15.51 -5.99 -26.69
CA ASN A 119 -14.07 -6.26 -26.63
C ASN A 119 -13.68 -7.26 -25.54
N LEU A 120 -14.62 -7.61 -24.66
CA LEU A 120 -14.42 -8.58 -23.59
C LEU A 120 -14.64 -10.00 -24.10
N SER A 121 -14.06 -11.00 -23.43
CA SER A 121 -14.29 -12.40 -23.75
C SER A 121 -15.76 -12.80 -23.51
N ALA A 122 -16.23 -13.86 -24.17
CA ALA A 122 -17.59 -14.34 -23.98
C ALA A 122 -17.92 -14.69 -22.52
N ALA A 123 -16.95 -15.22 -21.78
CA ALA A 123 -17.11 -15.50 -20.35
C ALA A 123 -17.30 -14.20 -19.54
N GLN A 124 -16.50 -13.17 -19.80
CA GLN A 124 -16.62 -11.86 -19.15
C GLN A 124 -17.95 -11.18 -19.49
N GLN A 125 -18.40 -11.26 -20.75
CA GLN A 125 -19.72 -10.75 -21.18
C GLN A 125 -20.85 -11.49 -20.45
N GLY A 126 -20.72 -12.82 -20.30
CA GLY A 126 -21.66 -13.65 -19.56
C GLY A 126 -21.78 -13.23 -18.10
N VAL A 127 -20.64 -13.03 -17.43
CA VAL A 127 -20.61 -12.58 -16.04
C VAL A 127 -21.25 -11.20 -15.85
N LEU A 128 -20.94 -10.24 -16.72
CA LEU A 128 -21.54 -8.90 -16.68
C LEU A 128 -23.06 -8.89 -16.92
N SER A 129 -23.59 -9.92 -17.57
CA SER A 129 -25.01 -10.03 -17.87
C SER A 129 -25.83 -10.74 -16.79
N GLN A 130 -25.16 -11.21 -15.71
CA GLN A 130 -25.83 -11.93 -14.62
C GLN A 130 -26.34 -10.97 -13.53
N GLY A 131 -27.46 -11.32 -12.90
CA GLY A 131 -27.98 -10.62 -11.74
C GLY A 131 -28.46 -9.19 -11.97
N LEU A 132 -28.65 -8.79 -13.23
CA LEU A 132 -29.07 -7.43 -13.58
C LEU A 132 -30.59 -7.25 -13.44
N PRO A 133 -31.07 -6.04 -13.08
CA PRO A 133 -32.47 -5.69 -13.13
C PRO A 133 -33.06 -5.86 -14.54
N GLY A 134 -34.36 -6.11 -14.62
CA GLY A 134 -35.03 -6.26 -15.93
C GLY A 134 -34.83 -5.04 -16.84
N GLY A 135 -34.46 -5.29 -18.10
CA GLY A 135 -34.20 -4.25 -19.09
C GLY A 135 -32.79 -3.62 -19.04
N ILE A 136 -31.92 -4.04 -18.11
CA ILE A 136 -30.51 -3.65 -18.06
C ILE A 136 -29.66 -4.74 -18.70
N THR A 137 -28.73 -4.36 -19.55
CA THR A 137 -27.76 -5.25 -20.18
C THR A 137 -26.37 -5.12 -19.56
N GLY A 138 -25.48 -6.12 -19.78
CA GLY A 138 -24.08 -6.02 -19.38
C GLY A 138 -23.35 -4.83 -20.04
N SER A 139 -23.77 -4.44 -21.25
CA SER A 139 -23.27 -3.22 -21.90
C SER A 139 -23.72 -1.96 -21.16
N ASP A 140 -24.96 -1.89 -20.70
CA ASP A 140 -25.46 -0.75 -19.91
C ASP A 140 -24.70 -0.62 -18.58
N LEU A 141 -24.38 -1.74 -17.94
CA LEU A 141 -23.60 -1.78 -16.72
C LEU A 141 -22.19 -1.22 -16.93
N LEU A 142 -21.52 -1.58 -18.03
CA LEU A 142 -20.20 -1.01 -18.37
C LEU A 142 -20.27 0.49 -18.69
N GLU A 143 -21.28 0.92 -19.46
CA GLU A 143 -21.45 2.36 -19.74
C GLU A 143 -21.77 3.14 -18.46
N TRP A 144 -22.57 2.54 -17.55
CA TRP A 144 -22.79 3.11 -16.23
C TRP A 144 -21.47 3.26 -15.47
N SER A 145 -20.60 2.24 -15.46
CA SER A 145 -19.31 2.33 -14.75
C SER A 145 -18.46 3.51 -15.24
N LYS A 146 -18.54 3.87 -16.50
CA LYS A 146 -17.86 5.00 -17.15
C LYS A 146 -18.57 6.36 -16.94
N GLY A 147 -19.75 6.37 -16.32
CA GLY A 147 -20.47 7.59 -15.96
C GLY A 147 -21.80 7.82 -16.71
N ALA A 148 -22.24 6.90 -17.56
CA ALA A 148 -23.56 7.02 -18.16
C ALA A 148 -24.66 6.82 -17.12
N ASN A 149 -25.71 7.64 -17.16
CA ASN A 149 -26.91 7.42 -16.36
C ASN A 149 -27.80 6.36 -17.03
N LYS A 150 -28.28 5.43 -16.24
CA LYS A 150 -29.20 4.37 -16.69
C LYS A 150 -30.31 4.19 -15.67
N ALA A 151 -31.57 4.26 -16.12
CA ALA A 151 -32.72 4.00 -15.26
C ALA A 151 -32.61 2.58 -14.68
N GLY A 152 -32.84 2.42 -13.38
CA GLY A 152 -32.70 1.14 -12.65
C GLY A 152 -31.31 0.90 -12.06
N LEU A 153 -30.30 1.71 -12.39
CA LEU A 153 -29.00 1.69 -11.74
C LEU A 153 -28.78 2.91 -10.82
N LYS A 154 -27.85 2.79 -9.88
CA LYS A 154 -27.49 3.86 -8.93
C LYS A 154 -27.13 5.14 -9.68
N VAL A 155 -27.76 6.24 -9.31
CA VAL A 155 -27.44 7.59 -9.83
C VAL A 155 -26.22 8.13 -9.07
N ARG A 156 -25.23 8.63 -9.81
CA ARG A 156 -24.01 9.21 -9.23
C ARG A 156 -23.81 10.65 -9.71
N SER A 157 -23.46 11.54 -8.78
CA SER A 157 -23.02 12.91 -9.09
C SER A 157 -21.50 13.01 -9.24
N VAL A 158 -20.76 12.10 -8.59
CA VAL A 158 -19.30 11.95 -8.65
C VAL A 158 -19.00 10.51 -9.03
N LEU A 159 -18.01 10.29 -9.90
CA LEU A 159 -17.69 8.96 -10.44
C LEU A 159 -16.56 8.26 -9.69
N LEU A 160 -15.69 8.99 -8.99
CA LEU A 160 -14.61 8.40 -8.21
C LEU A 160 -15.20 7.67 -7.00
N GLY A 161 -14.89 6.39 -6.85
CA GLY A 161 -15.26 5.58 -5.69
C GLY A 161 -14.38 5.86 -4.48
N ASP A 162 -14.79 5.37 -3.34
CA ASP A 162 -14.04 5.48 -2.09
C ASP A 162 -12.64 4.90 -2.22
N ILE A 163 -11.69 5.56 -1.54
CA ILE A 163 -10.27 5.20 -1.48
C ILE A 163 -9.95 4.91 -0.02
N VAL A 164 -9.84 3.65 0.36
CA VAL A 164 -9.68 3.24 1.76
C VAL A 164 -8.23 2.89 2.08
N ASN A 165 -7.68 1.83 1.47
CA ASN A 165 -6.33 1.34 1.75
C ASN A 165 -5.31 1.69 0.66
N SER A 166 -5.79 2.17 -0.50
CA SER A 166 -4.89 2.57 -1.59
C SER A 166 -4.11 3.84 -1.23
N PRO A 167 -2.79 3.86 -1.41
CA PRO A 167 -2.03 5.09 -1.35
C PRO A 167 -2.35 5.97 -2.55
N LEU A 168 -2.26 7.28 -2.37
CA LEU A 168 -2.19 8.25 -3.45
C LEU A 168 -0.72 8.39 -3.88
N VAL A 169 -0.38 7.95 -5.08
CA VAL A 169 1.00 7.93 -5.56
C VAL A 169 1.21 8.96 -6.65
N LEU A 170 2.24 9.79 -6.48
CA LEU A 170 2.66 10.75 -7.49
C LEU A 170 3.57 10.06 -8.51
N ALA A 171 3.32 10.29 -9.79
CA ALA A 171 4.22 10.01 -10.89
C ALA A 171 4.67 11.36 -11.46
N ALA A 172 5.82 11.86 -10.98
CA ALA A 172 6.32 13.17 -11.37
C ALA A 172 7.41 13.08 -12.46
N PRO A 173 7.50 14.11 -13.33
CA PRO A 173 8.59 14.21 -14.30
C PRO A 173 9.99 14.18 -13.67
N SER A 174 10.12 14.67 -12.43
CA SER A 174 11.38 14.75 -11.68
C SER A 174 11.74 13.48 -10.93
N ASP A 175 10.83 12.51 -10.84
CA ASP A 175 11.08 11.30 -10.05
C ASP A 175 12.15 10.43 -10.69
N LYS A 176 13.05 9.94 -9.82
CA LYS A 176 14.13 9.03 -10.16
C LYS A 176 14.00 7.78 -9.29
N THR A 177 13.58 6.67 -9.88
CA THR A 177 13.31 5.42 -9.18
C THR A 177 14.30 4.30 -9.51
N ALA A 178 15.27 4.56 -10.39
CA ALA A 178 16.40 3.69 -10.67
C ALA A 178 17.72 4.46 -10.47
N ALA A 179 18.84 3.74 -10.39
CA ALA A 179 20.16 4.34 -10.29
C ALA A 179 20.83 4.45 -11.67
N ASP A 180 21.57 5.53 -11.89
CA ASP A 180 22.56 5.59 -12.97
C ASP A 180 23.74 4.68 -12.60
N TRP A 181 24.33 4.00 -13.58
CA TRP A 181 25.55 3.22 -13.35
C TRP A 181 26.65 3.61 -14.34
N SER A 182 27.90 3.35 -13.95
CA SER A 182 29.06 3.70 -14.75
C SER A 182 29.03 3.02 -16.14
N GLY A 183 29.21 3.82 -17.17
CA GLY A 183 29.25 3.34 -18.57
C GLY A 183 27.89 3.27 -19.26
N ASP A 184 26.77 3.60 -18.57
CA ASP A 184 25.45 3.68 -19.19
C ASP A 184 24.81 5.05 -18.92
N THR A 185 24.64 5.84 -19.96
CA THR A 185 23.99 7.15 -19.93
C THR A 185 22.52 7.09 -20.38
N SER A 186 21.99 5.90 -20.65
CA SER A 186 20.63 5.76 -21.20
C SER A 186 19.56 6.24 -20.20
N TYR A 187 19.77 5.99 -18.90
CA TYR A 187 18.83 6.44 -17.88
C TYR A 187 18.86 7.95 -17.70
N SER A 188 20.03 8.58 -17.63
CA SER A 188 20.14 10.04 -17.53
C SER A 188 19.55 10.74 -18.75
N THR A 189 19.73 10.18 -19.95
CA THR A 189 19.08 10.66 -21.19
C THR A 189 17.57 10.51 -21.11
N TYR A 190 17.08 9.38 -20.60
CA TYR A 190 15.65 9.16 -20.35
C TYR A 190 15.09 10.18 -19.36
N LEU A 191 15.77 10.43 -18.24
CA LEU A 191 15.34 11.39 -17.22
C LEU A 191 15.22 12.81 -17.79
N ALA A 192 16.13 13.24 -18.67
CA ALA A 192 16.02 14.52 -19.34
C ALA A 192 14.77 14.60 -20.24
N THR A 193 14.47 13.53 -20.99
CA THR A 193 13.26 13.43 -21.81
C THR A 193 11.99 13.38 -20.96
N LYS A 194 12.01 12.62 -19.87
CA LYS A 194 10.92 12.50 -18.89
C LYS A 194 10.62 13.84 -18.25
N ALA A 195 11.65 14.58 -17.80
CA ALA A 195 11.50 15.89 -17.19
C ALA A 195 10.88 16.92 -18.14
N ALA A 196 11.21 16.86 -19.43
CA ALA A 196 10.69 17.78 -20.43
C ALA A 196 9.24 17.48 -20.90
N ASN A 197 8.86 16.18 -20.94
CA ASN A 197 7.68 15.76 -21.69
C ASN A 197 6.63 15.00 -20.86
N MET A 198 7.00 14.41 -19.74
CA MET A 198 6.04 13.64 -18.93
C MET A 198 5.04 14.58 -18.22
N HIS A 199 3.79 14.24 -18.28
CA HIS A 199 2.77 14.92 -17.48
C HIS A 199 2.73 14.35 -16.06
N ALA A 200 2.90 15.21 -15.05
CA ALA A 200 2.70 14.81 -13.66
C ALA A 200 1.28 14.28 -13.45
N SER A 201 1.19 13.13 -12.80
CA SER A 201 -0.08 12.43 -12.58
C SER A 201 -0.12 11.83 -11.18
N LEU A 202 -1.32 11.72 -10.62
CA LEU A 202 -1.61 10.91 -9.45
C LEU A 202 -2.13 9.56 -9.92
N VAL A 203 -1.64 8.49 -9.32
CA VAL A 203 -2.12 7.12 -9.55
C VAL A 203 -2.78 6.65 -8.27
N VAL A 204 -3.99 6.13 -8.36
CA VAL A 204 -4.78 5.69 -7.22
C VAL A 204 -5.73 4.56 -7.62
N ASN A 205 -5.90 3.61 -6.71
CA ASN A 205 -6.93 2.58 -6.77
C ASN A 205 -8.19 3.09 -6.06
N ALA A 206 -9.36 2.80 -6.61
CA ALA A 206 -10.64 3.20 -6.02
C ALA A 206 -11.72 2.12 -6.18
N ASN A 207 -12.67 2.11 -5.25
CA ASN A 207 -13.73 1.11 -5.22
C ASN A 207 -14.89 1.39 -6.20
N ASP A 208 -14.70 2.34 -7.14
CA ASP A 208 -15.49 2.42 -8.38
C ASP A 208 -15.09 1.33 -9.42
N GLY A 209 -14.07 0.53 -9.08
CA GLY A 209 -13.53 -0.53 -9.91
C GLY A 209 -12.36 -0.11 -10.80
N PHE A 210 -11.84 1.10 -10.65
CA PHE A 210 -10.78 1.60 -11.52
C PHE A 210 -9.46 1.89 -10.79
N VAL A 211 -8.37 1.59 -11.49
CA VAL A 211 -7.09 2.26 -11.30
C VAL A 211 -7.14 3.56 -12.09
N SER A 212 -7.04 4.68 -11.41
CA SER A 212 -7.18 6.01 -12.00
C SER A 212 -5.84 6.72 -12.14
N VAL A 213 -5.58 7.29 -13.32
CA VAL A 213 -4.46 8.21 -13.58
C VAL A 213 -5.03 9.62 -13.73
N ILE A 214 -4.72 10.49 -12.77
CA ILE A 214 -5.36 11.80 -12.58
C ILE A 214 -4.34 12.91 -12.80
N ASN A 215 -4.76 13.94 -13.51
CA ASN A 215 -3.96 15.13 -13.79
C ASN A 215 -3.73 15.96 -12.52
N THR A 216 -2.47 16.15 -12.12
CA THR A 216 -2.12 16.97 -10.94
C THR A 216 -2.49 18.45 -11.08
N ALA A 217 -2.68 18.95 -12.31
CA ALA A 217 -2.97 20.37 -12.55
C ALA A 217 -4.42 20.73 -12.24
N ASN A 218 -5.39 19.82 -12.50
CA ASN A 218 -6.81 20.14 -12.46
C ASN A 218 -7.72 19.01 -11.95
N GLY A 219 -7.19 17.86 -11.51
CA GLY A 219 -7.97 16.75 -10.98
C GLY A 219 -8.70 15.90 -12.02
N ALA A 220 -8.59 16.17 -13.30
CA ALA A 220 -9.26 15.40 -14.35
C ALA A 220 -8.64 13.99 -14.47
N ARG A 221 -9.50 12.97 -14.61
CA ARG A 221 -9.08 11.60 -14.91
C ARG A 221 -8.62 11.53 -16.37
N ARG A 222 -7.35 11.18 -16.59
CA ARG A 222 -6.77 11.00 -17.94
C ARG A 222 -6.94 9.59 -18.48
N TYR A 223 -6.86 8.62 -17.57
CA TYR A 223 -6.91 7.20 -17.90
C TYR A 223 -7.54 6.42 -16.75
N ALA A 224 -8.24 5.36 -17.08
CA ALA A 224 -8.86 4.46 -16.13
C ALA A 224 -8.70 3.02 -16.60
N TYR A 225 -8.17 2.17 -15.73
CA TYR A 225 -8.02 0.73 -15.98
C TYR A 225 -8.90 -0.06 -15.03
N MET A 226 -9.74 -0.93 -15.56
CA MET A 226 -10.57 -1.85 -14.79
C MET A 226 -9.99 -3.26 -14.87
N PRO A 227 -9.42 -3.82 -13.77
CA PRO A 227 -9.00 -5.21 -13.76
C PRO A 227 -10.16 -6.16 -14.11
N ALA A 228 -9.89 -7.23 -14.85
CA ALA A 228 -10.92 -8.18 -15.26
C ALA A 228 -11.64 -8.82 -14.07
N SER A 229 -10.93 -9.03 -12.97
CA SER A 229 -11.48 -9.60 -11.72
C SER A 229 -12.55 -8.73 -11.05
N VAL A 230 -12.66 -7.46 -11.44
CA VAL A 230 -13.70 -6.53 -10.92
C VAL A 230 -15.05 -6.72 -11.59
N LEU A 231 -15.06 -7.18 -12.85
CA LEU A 231 -16.29 -7.28 -13.67
C LEU A 231 -17.45 -8.01 -12.96
N PRO A 232 -17.23 -9.13 -12.25
CA PRO A 232 -18.29 -9.82 -11.51
C PRO A 232 -18.94 -8.98 -10.40
N SER A 233 -18.23 -7.99 -9.89
CA SER A 233 -18.68 -7.19 -8.74
C SER A 233 -19.37 -5.88 -9.12
N LEU A 234 -19.35 -5.48 -10.39
CA LEU A 234 -19.91 -4.20 -10.84
C LEU A 234 -21.42 -4.06 -10.54
N HIS A 235 -22.18 -5.14 -10.67
CA HIS A 235 -23.63 -5.10 -10.42
C HIS A 235 -23.96 -4.75 -8.97
N TYR A 236 -23.10 -5.10 -8.00
CA TYR A 236 -23.31 -4.76 -6.57
C TYR A 236 -23.20 -3.25 -6.33
N ILE A 237 -22.18 -2.60 -6.90
CA ILE A 237 -21.98 -1.16 -6.69
C ILE A 237 -22.91 -0.32 -7.58
N ALA A 238 -23.49 -0.92 -8.63
CA ALA A 238 -24.47 -0.31 -9.50
C ALA A 238 -25.91 -0.39 -8.95
N ASP A 239 -26.14 -1.17 -7.91
CA ASP A 239 -27.45 -1.29 -7.29
C ASP A 239 -27.84 0.05 -6.59
N PRO A 240 -29.06 0.57 -6.82
CA PRO A 240 -29.54 1.77 -6.14
C PRO A 240 -29.49 1.72 -4.60
N ILE A 241 -29.50 0.51 -4.00
CA ILE A 241 -29.40 0.33 -2.53
C ILE A 241 -27.98 0.44 -2.01
N TYR A 242 -26.97 0.52 -2.88
CA TYR A 242 -25.56 0.68 -2.50
C TYR A 242 -25.28 2.12 -2.02
N ILE A 243 -25.89 2.48 -0.91
CA ILE A 243 -25.85 3.80 -0.24
C ILE A 243 -25.92 3.63 1.28
N ASN A 244 -25.64 4.70 2.02
CA ASN A 244 -25.82 4.79 3.48
C ASN A 244 -25.05 3.72 4.29
N GLY A 245 -23.84 3.36 3.84
CA GLY A 245 -23.01 2.39 4.53
C GLY A 245 -23.44 0.93 4.37
N VAL A 246 -24.45 0.65 3.55
CA VAL A 246 -24.94 -0.72 3.33
C VAL A 246 -24.12 -1.42 2.24
N GLY A 247 -23.69 -2.65 2.53
CA GLY A 247 -23.19 -3.58 1.54
C GLY A 247 -21.90 -3.16 0.83
N HIS A 248 -21.00 -2.40 1.50
CA HIS A 248 -19.71 -2.00 0.91
C HIS A 248 -18.99 -3.18 0.24
N ARG A 249 -18.34 -2.91 -0.87
CA ARG A 249 -17.50 -3.85 -1.61
C ARG A 249 -16.16 -3.24 -1.92
N PHE A 250 -15.09 -3.91 -1.51
CA PHE A 250 -13.76 -3.63 -2.04
C PHE A 250 -13.66 -4.18 -3.47
N LEU A 251 -13.16 -3.37 -4.40
CA LEU A 251 -12.94 -3.74 -5.80
C LEU A 251 -11.48 -3.56 -6.18
N VAL A 252 -10.96 -2.33 -6.12
CA VAL A 252 -9.55 -2.02 -6.36
C VAL A 252 -9.08 -1.13 -5.22
N ASP A 253 -8.37 -1.73 -4.26
CA ASP A 253 -8.06 -1.07 -2.99
C ASP A 253 -6.62 -1.35 -2.51
N GLY A 254 -5.80 -2.04 -3.32
CA GLY A 254 -4.46 -2.46 -2.95
C GLY A 254 -3.41 -1.37 -3.12
N GLN A 255 -2.19 -1.72 -2.73
CA GLN A 255 -1.02 -0.84 -2.86
C GLN A 255 -0.65 -0.65 -4.33
N VAL A 256 -0.12 0.53 -4.64
CA VAL A 256 0.43 0.85 -5.96
C VAL A 256 1.81 1.49 -5.82
N GLY A 257 2.71 1.21 -6.76
CA GLY A 257 4.04 1.83 -6.84
C GLY A 257 4.33 2.32 -8.26
N VAL A 258 5.15 3.37 -8.37
CA VAL A 258 5.62 3.91 -9.65
C VAL A 258 7.11 3.67 -9.77
N PHE A 259 7.54 3.18 -10.94
CA PHE A 259 8.91 2.74 -11.20
C PHE A 259 9.35 3.10 -12.62
N ASP A 260 10.62 3.43 -12.78
CA ASP A 260 11.28 3.46 -14.09
C ASP A 260 11.97 2.12 -14.35
N ALA A 261 11.72 1.52 -15.51
CA ALA A 261 12.31 0.25 -15.91
C ALA A 261 12.52 0.20 -17.43
N GLN A 262 13.44 -0.66 -17.88
CA GLN A 262 13.62 -0.92 -19.31
C GLN A 262 12.70 -2.06 -19.77
N LEU A 263 11.93 -1.78 -20.82
CA LEU A 263 11.16 -2.76 -21.58
C LEU A 263 11.73 -2.79 -23.00
N ASN A 264 12.27 -3.94 -23.41
CA ASN A 264 12.93 -4.09 -24.72
C ASN A 264 14.00 -2.99 -24.96
N SER A 265 14.87 -2.78 -23.98
CA SER A 265 15.94 -1.78 -23.95
C SER A 265 15.50 -0.31 -23.99
N ALA A 266 14.19 -0.03 -23.91
CA ALA A 266 13.65 1.33 -23.82
C ALA A 266 13.18 1.62 -22.38
N TRP A 267 13.63 2.74 -21.81
CA TRP A 267 13.17 3.19 -20.50
C TRP A 267 11.72 3.69 -20.53
N LYS A 268 10.97 3.32 -19.54
CA LYS A 268 9.56 3.71 -19.35
C LYS A 268 9.25 3.95 -17.88
N THR A 269 8.29 4.80 -17.61
CA THR A 269 7.70 4.93 -16.28
C THR A 269 6.44 4.06 -16.20
N LEU A 270 6.37 3.22 -15.19
CA LEU A 270 5.33 2.20 -14.99
C LEU A 270 4.64 2.41 -13.65
N ALA A 271 3.36 2.02 -13.56
CA ALA A 271 2.66 1.84 -12.30
C ALA A 271 2.29 0.35 -12.14
N LEU A 272 2.61 -0.22 -11.00
CA LEU A 272 2.28 -1.59 -10.64
C LEU A 272 1.47 -1.61 -9.36
N GLY A 273 0.42 -2.42 -9.30
CA GLY A 273 -0.42 -2.50 -8.12
C GLY A 273 -1.24 -3.77 -8.06
N GLY A 274 -2.04 -3.86 -7.00
CA GLY A 274 -2.95 -4.96 -6.76
C GLY A 274 -4.36 -4.51 -6.38
N THR A 275 -5.30 -5.45 -6.39
CA THR A 275 -6.70 -5.20 -6.02
C THR A 275 -6.96 -5.16 -4.52
N GLY A 276 -5.97 -5.47 -3.67
CA GLY A 276 -6.12 -5.42 -2.21
C GLY A 276 -7.19 -6.36 -1.70
N ALA A 277 -8.06 -5.87 -0.84
CA ALA A 277 -9.21 -6.61 -0.32
C ALA A 277 -10.21 -6.98 -1.43
N GLY A 278 -10.18 -6.31 -2.59
CA GLY A 278 -11.09 -6.56 -3.70
C GLY A 278 -10.77 -7.81 -4.50
N GLY A 279 -9.59 -8.43 -4.33
CA GLY A 279 -9.29 -9.64 -5.08
C GLY A 279 -7.83 -10.08 -5.08
N ARG A 280 -7.54 -11.08 -5.90
CA ARG A 280 -6.23 -11.74 -6.00
C ARG A 280 -5.57 -11.43 -7.35
N THR A 281 -5.56 -10.15 -7.71
CA THR A 281 -5.11 -9.67 -9.04
C THR A 281 -4.06 -8.60 -8.88
N PHE A 282 -2.97 -8.72 -9.65
CA PHE A 282 -1.96 -7.69 -9.82
C PHE A 282 -1.93 -7.23 -11.28
N TYR A 283 -1.54 -5.97 -11.50
CA TYR A 283 -1.50 -5.35 -12.82
C TYR A 283 -0.26 -4.47 -12.99
N ALA A 284 0.10 -4.22 -14.25
CA ALA A 284 1.09 -3.21 -14.62
C ALA A 284 0.55 -2.28 -15.72
N LEU A 285 0.79 -0.98 -15.54
CA LEU A 285 0.44 0.06 -16.49
C LEU A 285 1.71 0.80 -16.92
N GLN A 286 1.82 1.12 -18.21
CA GLN A 286 2.76 2.12 -18.70
C GLN A 286 2.14 3.51 -18.48
N LEU A 287 2.89 4.45 -17.91
CA LEU A 287 2.48 5.84 -17.72
C LEU A 287 3.15 6.79 -18.72
N PHE A 288 4.43 6.53 -19.02
CA PHE A 288 5.23 7.34 -19.93
C PHE A 288 6.25 6.49 -20.70
N ASP A 289 6.48 6.87 -21.93
CA ASP A 289 7.46 6.27 -22.85
C ASP A 289 8.18 7.41 -23.57
N ALA A 290 9.51 7.44 -23.49
CA ALA A 290 10.28 8.52 -24.10
C ALA A 290 10.08 8.65 -25.63
N SER A 291 9.73 7.54 -26.31
CA SER A 291 9.48 7.53 -27.76
C SER A 291 8.02 7.81 -28.14
N ALA A 292 7.07 7.46 -27.29
CA ALA A 292 5.63 7.58 -27.55
C ALA A 292 4.94 8.68 -26.69
N GLY A 293 5.67 9.26 -25.73
CA GLY A 293 5.15 10.29 -24.84
C GLY A 293 4.22 9.76 -23.75
N ASN A 294 3.16 10.51 -23.45
CA ASN A 294 2.20 10.23 -22.36
C ASN A 294 1.12 9.22 -22.77
N VAL A 295 1.51 8.13 -23.44
CA VAL A 295 0.58 7.05 -23.80
C VAL A 295 0.46 6.09 -22.61
N THR A 296 -0.63 6.23 -21.86
CA THR A 296 -0.98 5.32 -20.76
C THR A 296 -1.71 4.10 -21.31
N LYS A 297 -1.25 2.90 -20.91
CA LYS A 297 -1.88 1.63 -21.30
C LYS A 297 -1.57 0.52 -20.30
N ALA A 298 -2.45 -0.47 -20.19
CA ALA A 298 -2.16 -1.69 -19.46
C ALA A 298 -1.14 -2.54 -20.23
N LEU A 299 -0.19 -3.12 -19.49
CA LEU A 299 0.84 -4.03 -20.01
C LEU A 299 0.45 -5.49 -19.77
N TRP A 300 0.05 -5.82 -18.56
CA TRP A 300 -0.36 -7.15 -18.17
C TRP A 300 -1.24 -7.11 -16.92
N GLU A 301 -1.97 -8.21 -16.75
CA GLU A 301 -2.72 -8.57 -15.55
C GLU A 301 -2.44 -10.03 -15.21
N ILE A 302 -2.16 -10.31 -13.95
CA ILE A 302 -2.02 -11.67 -13.41
C ILE A 302 -3.00 -11.86 -12.27
N SER A 303 -3.67 -12.99 -12.25
CA SER A 303 -4.69 -13.32 -11.24
C SER A 303 -4.55 -14.74 -10.76
N ALA A 304 -4.96 -15.01 -9.51
CA ALA A 304 -5.27 -16.37 -9.12
C ALA A 304 -6.41 -16.91 -10.01
N PRO A 305 -6.49 -18.22 -10.26
CA PRO A 305 -7.63 -18.79 -10.94
C PRO A 305 -8.94 -18.60 -10.12
N ASP A 306 -10.10 -18.64 -10.76
CA ASP A 306 -11.40 -18.47 -10.09
C ASP A 306 -11.67 -19.53 -9.02
N THR A 307 -11.12 -20.71 -9.23
CA THR A 307 -11.16 -21.85 -8.28
C THR A 307 -9.77 -22.42 -8.08
N ALA A 308 -9.55 -23.09 -6.95
CA ALA A 308 -8.28 -23.72 -6.65
C ALA A 308 -7.82 -24.65 -7.78
N ASN A 309 -6.64 -24.40 -8.33
CA ASN A 309 -6.04 -25.15 -9.41
C ASN A 309 -4.52 -25.21 -9.26
N ALA A 310 -4.03 -26.28 -8.63
CA ALA A 310 -2.60 -26.45 -8.35
C ALA A 310 -1.70 -26.47 -9.61
N ALA A 311 -2.26 -26.76 -10.79
CA ALA A 311 -1.51 -26.69 -12.05
C ALA A 311 -1.34 -25.25 -12.57
N ASN A 312 -2.12 -24.30 -12.07
CA ASN A 312 -1.97 -22.90 -12.42
C ASN A 312 -0.79 -22.29 -11.66
N ALA A 313 0.11 -21.63 -12.39
CA ALA A 313 1.30 -21.02 -11.81
C ALA A 313 1.00 -19.99 -10.72
N PHE A 314 -0.14 -19.29 -10.83
CA PHE A 314 -0.59 -18.23 -9.93
C PHE A 314 -1.64 -18.70 -8.89
N ASN A 315 -1.84 -20.01 -8.71
CA ASN A 315 -2.78 -20.57 -7.74
C ASN A 315 -2.54 -20.07 -6.29
N ASP A 316 -1.28 -19.78 -5.95
CA ASP A 316 -0.93 -19.32 -4.61
C ASP A 316 -0.92 -17.79 -4.45
N LEU A 317 -1.45 -17.04 -5.41
CA LEU A 317 -1.77 -15.63 -5.18
C LEU A 317 -2.94 -15.53 -4.19
N GLY A 318 -2.74 -14.77 -3.14
CA GLY A 318 -3.75 -14.35 -2.19
C GLY A 318 -4.29 -12.96 -2.50
N TYR A 319 -5.07 -12.39 -1.58
CA TYR A 319 -5.53 -11.01 -1.68
C TYR A 319 -4.35 -10.07 -1.88
N ALA A 320 -4.44 -9.22 -2.89
CA ALA A 320 -3.33 -8.47 -3.46
C ALA A 320 -3.00 -7.19 -2.66
N TYR A 321 -2.77 -7.35 -1.36
CA TYR A 321 -2.37 -6.25 -0.47
C TYR A 321 -0.93 -5.78 -0.67
N ALA A 322 -0.06 -6.66 -1.17
CA ALA A 322 1.34 -6.37 -1.28
C ALA A 322 1.62 -5.29 -2.33
N ARG A 323 2.54 -4.38 -2.00
CA ARG A 323 3.11 -3.45 -2.98
C ARG A 323 4.14 -4.21 -3.82
N PRO A 324 4.00 -4.26 -5.16
CA PRO A 324 5.04 -4.79 -6.03
C PRO A 324 6.31 -3.94 -5.98
N GLU A 325 7.47 -4.57 -6.15
CA GLU A 325 8.76 -3.90 -6.34
C GLU A 325 9.34 -4.28 -7.71
N VAL A 326 10.23 -3.43 -8.25
CA VAL A 326 10.81 -3.62 -9.59
C VAL A 326 12.32 -3.53 -9.51
N ALA A 327 13.02 -4.45 -10.16
CA ALA A 327 14.47 -4.42 -10.27
C ALA A 327 14.96 -5.11 -11.56
N ARG A 328 16.21 -4.84 -11.91
CA ARG A 328 16.91 -5.52 -12.98
C ARG A 328 17.42 -6.88 -12.51
N LEU A 329 17.40 -7.87 -13.37
CA LEU A 329 18.00 -9.19 -13.16
C LEU A 329 19.45 -9.21 -13.65
N ALA A 330 20.21 -10.23 -13.24
CA ALA A 330 21.60 -10.40 -13.65
C ALA A 330 21.77 -10.59 -15.18
N ASP A 331 20.74 -11.12 -15.86
CA ASP A 331 20.70 -11.30 -17.31
C ASP A 331 20.29 -10.01 -18.08
N GLY A 332 20.07 -8.91 -17.38
CA GLY A 332 19.71 -7.61 -17.94
C GLY A 332 18.22 -7.36 -18.11
N ARG A 333 17.36 -8.36 -17.99
CA ARG A 333 15.89 -8.15 -17.97
C ARG A 333 15.46 -7.41 -16.72
N TRP A 334 14.33 -6.74 -16.79
CA TRP A 334 13.65 -6.17 -15.63
C TRP A 334 12.50 -7.06 -15.21
N ALA A 335 12.25 -7.15 -13.91
CA ALA A 335 11.22 -7.99 -13.33
C ALA A 335 10.45 -7.27 -12.23
N ALA A 336 9.19 -7.67 -12.05
CA ALA A 336 8.40 -7.31 -10.88
C ALA A 336 8.50 -8.43 -9.84
N PHE A 337 8.67 -8.03 -8.58
CA PHE A 337 8.74 -8.89 -7.40
C PHE A 337 7.47 -8.69 -6.59
N ILE A 338 6.67 -9.73 -6.48
CA ILE A 338 5.32 -9.67 -5.93
C ILE A 338 5.21 -10.68 -4.78
N ALA A 339 5.04 -10.19 -3.57
CA ALA A 339 4.65 -11.03 -2.45
C ALA A 339 3.20 -11.50 -2.65
N ASN A 340 2.92 -12.75 -2.36
CA ASN A 340 1.62 -13.34 -2.71
C ASN A 340 0.42 -12.82 -1.89
N GLY A 341 0.65 -12.02 -0.83
CA GLY A 341 -0.43 -11.53 0.02
C GLY A 341 -1.01 -12.63 0.90
N TYR A 342 -2.29 -12.52 1.24
CA TYR A 342 -2.94 -13.34 2.26
C TYR A 342 -4.14 -14.10 1.70
N GLY A 343 -4.47 -15.24 2.31
CA GLY A 343 -5.65 -16.01 1.93
C GLY A 343 -5.56 -16.64 0.53
N SER A 344 -4.39 -17.13 0.12
CA SER A 344 -4.25 -17.93 -1.10
C SER A 344 -4.94 -19.29 -0.95
N TYR A 345 -5.20 -19.98 -2.05
CA TYR A 345 -5.85 -21.29 -2.01
C TYR A 345 -5.05 -22.35 -1.24
N SER A 346 -3.72 -22.29 -1.31
CA SER A 346 -2.84 -23.18 -0.55
C SER A 346 -2.54 -22.69 0.87
N GLY A 347 -2.79 -21.40 1.16
CA GLY A 347 -2.44 -20.75 2.42
C GLY A 347 -0.94 -20.63 2.68
N VAL A 348 -0.09 -20.76 1.66
CA VAL A 348 1.36 -20.59 1.77
C VAL A 348 1.78 -19.14 1.63
N ALA A 349 2.97 -18.81 2.14
CA ALA A 349 3.66 -17.55 1.85
C ALA A 349 4.65 -17.78 0.70
N ALA A 350 4.61 -16.91 -0.33
CA ALA A 350 5.43 -17.06 -1.52
C ALA A 350 5.83 -15.71 -2.14
N LEU A 351 7.02 -15.67 -2.72
CA LEU A 351 7.49 -14.57 -3.58
C LEU A 351 7.38 -14.99 -5.04
N TYR A 352 6.69 -14.17 -5.84
CA TYR A 352 6.63 -14.29 -7.29
C TYR A 352 7.58 -13.29 -7.94
N VAL A 353 8.33 -13.76 -8.92
CA VAL A 353 9.14 -12.92 -9.82
C VAL A 353 8.59 -13.09 -11.22
N VAL A 354 8.10 -12.01 -11.81
CA VAL A 354 7.47 -12.02 -13.13
C VAL A 354 8.19 -11.04 -14.08
N ASP A 355 8.21 -11.35 -15.36
CA ASP A 355 8.79 -10.46 -16.36
C ASP A 355 7.96 -9.16 -16.43
N ILE A 356 8.65 -8.03 -16.38
CA ILE A 356 7.99 -6.71 -16.35
C ILE A 356 7.24 -6.39 -17.66
N ARG A 357 7.58 -7.05 -18.77
CA ARG A 357 7.03 -6.80 -20.09
C ARG A 357 5.63 -7.35 -20.28
N ASP A 358 5.38 -8.54 -19.72
CA ASP A 358 4.19 -9.34 -20.03
C ASP A 358 3.58 -10.10 -18.83
N GLY A 359 4.17 -9.98 -17.64
CA GLY A 359 3.72 -10.65 -16.43
C GLY A 359 4.00 -12.16 -16.39
N SER A 360 4.74 -12.71 -17.34
CA SER A 360 5.08 -14.14 -17.37
C SER A 360 5.91 -14.53 -16.15
N LEU A 361 5.61 -15.71 -15.58
CA LEU A 361 6.32 -16.20 -14.39
C LEU A 361 7.77 -16.55 -14.71
N ILE A 362 8.71 -15.90 -14.04
CA ILE A 362 10.14 -16.23 -14.07
C ILE A 362 10.45 -17.23 -12.94
N ARG A 363 9.99 -16.95 -11.73
CA ARG A 363 10.23 -17.79 -10.55
C ARG A 363 9.15 -17.60 -9.50
N LYS A 364 8.73 -18.69 -8.84
CA LYS A 364 7.98 -18.69 -7.58
C LYS A 364 8.85 -19.33 -6.50
N ILE A 365 9.00 -18.64 -5.36
CA ILE A 365 9.75 -19.14 -4.20
C ILE A 365 8.76 -19.26 -3.05
N VAL A 366 8.40 -20.49 -2.69
CA VAL A 366 7.54 -20.80 -1.54
C VAL A 366 8.41 -20.88 -0.30
N ILE A 367 7.94 -20.26 0.80
CA ILE A 367 8.68 -20.22 2.06
C ILE A 367 8.64 -21.59 2.74
N ASP A 368 7.43 -22.10 2.98
CA ASP A 368 7.19 -23.39 3.61
C ASP A 368 5.89 -23.97 3.04
N SER A 369 6.00 -25.08 2.31
CA SER A 369 4.85 -25.72 1.67
C SER A 369 3.97 -26.49 2.65
N SER A 370 4.42 -26.72 3.88
CA SER A 370 3.63 -27.37 4.94
C SER A 370 2.73 -26.39 5.70
N GLU A 371 3.01 -25.08 5.60
CA GLU A 371 2.22 -24.01 6.21
C GLU A 371 1.02 -23.67 5.33
N THR A 372 -0.20 -23.80 5.89
CA THR A 372 -1.46 -23.57 5.13
C THR A 372 -2.26 -22.36 5.63
N THR A 373 -1.70 -21.59 6.56
CA THR A 373 -2.37 -20.43 7.19
C THR A 373 -1.45 -19.22 7.25
N ASN A 374 -0.64 -19.03 6.20
CA ASN A 374 0.35 -17.97 6.12
C ASN A 374 0.11 -17.09 4.87
N GLY A 375 0.99 -16.11 4.68
CA GLY A 375 1.01 -15.22 3.53
C GLY A 375 2.19 -14.26 3.64
N LEU A 376 2.83 -13.94 2.52
CA LEU A 376 3.95 -13.01 2.46
C LEU A 376 3.43 -11.59 2.27
N SER A 377 3.90 -10.70 3.12
CA SER A 377 3.65 -9.25 3.04
C SER A 377 4.57 -8.59 2.03
N SER A 378 4.36 -7.29 1.77
CA SER A 378 5.18 -6.51 0.83
C SER A 378 6.67 -6.71 1.09
N VAL A 379 7.42 -7.05 0.06
CA VAL A 379 8.88 -7.18 0.15
C VAL A 379 9.56 -5.86 -0.18
N LYS A 380 10.77 -5.64 0.35
CA LYS A 380 11.69 -4.58 -0.07
C LYS A 380 12.92 -5.20 -0.68
N LEU A 381 13.31 -4.71 -1.86
CA LEU A 381 14.48 -5.20 -2.58
C LEU A 381 15.76 -4.51 -2.13
N LYS A 382 16.85 -5.26 -2.05
CA LYS A 382 18.21 -4.76 -2.04
C LYS A 382 18.80 -4.94 -3.44
N VAL A 383 19.20 -3.83 -4.05
CA VAL A 383 19.82 -3.81 -5.37
C VAL A 383 21.25 -3.30 -5.29
N ASN A 384 22.09 -3.66 -6.25
CA ASN A 384 23.42 -3.09 -6.40
C ASN A 384 23.38 -1.76 -7.18
N SER A 385 24.55 -1.14 -7.42
CA SER A 385 24.67 0.12 -8.15
C SER A 385 24.23 0.06 -9.63
N GLN A 386 23.97 -1.13 -10.16
CA GLN A 386 23.47 -1.36 -11.53
C GLN A 386 21.98 -1.71 -11.54
N ASN A 387 21.25 -1.46 -10.45
CA ASN A 387 19.85 -1.85 -10.24
C ASN A 387 19.62 -3.37 -10.24
N VAL A 388 20.67 -4.19 -10.22
CA VAL A 388 20.53 -5.65 -10.20
C VAL A 388 20.17 -6.11 -8.80
N VAL A 389 19.07 -6.86 -8.69
CA VAL A 389 18.58 -7.41 -7.44
C VAL A 389 19.62 -8.33 -6.80
N GLN A 390 19.81 -8.18 -5.49
CA GLN A 390 20.70 -9.01 -4.68
C GLN A 390 19.91 -9.81 -3.65
N ALA A 391 18.90 -9.20 -3.05
CA ALA A 391 18.05 -9.83 -2.05
C ALA A 391 16.68 -9.17 -2.00
N ALA A 392 15.70 -9.87 -1.42
CA ALA A 392 14.44 -9.31 -0.99
C ALA A 392 14.22 -9.62 0.51
N TYR A 393 13.61 -8.68 1.22
CA TYR A 393 13.22 -8.84 2.63
C TYR A 393 11.73 -8.65 2.76
N GLY A 394 11.05 -9.57 3.45
CA GLY A 394 9.60 -9.51 3.65
C GLY A 394 9.15 -10.23 4.90
N GLY A 395 8.08 -9.73 5.50
CA GLY A 395 7.45 -10.32 6.66
C GLY A 395 6.32 -11.27 6.31
N ASP A 396 5.95 -12.15 7.25
CA ASP A 396 4.81 -13.05 7.09
C ASP A 396 3.80 -12.93 8.26
N LEU A 397 2.65 -13.59 8.13
CA LEU A 397 1.60 -13.60 9.16
C LEU A 397 2.01 -14.36 10.43
N LYS A 398 3.12 -15.09 10.41
CA LYS A 398 3.65 -15.81 11.57
C LYS A 398 4.73 -15.03 12.32
N GLY A 399 4.91 -13.73 12.01
CA GLY A 399 5.88 -12.85 12.66
C GLY A 399 7.33 -13.18 12.30
N ARG A 400 7.58 -13.77 11.15
CA ARG A 400 8.91 -14.09 10.67
C ARG A 400 9.31 -13.09 9.58
N LEU A 401 10.52 -12.55 9.68
CA LEU A 401 11.15 -11.75 8.65
C LEU A 401 12.06 -12.65 7.81
N TRP A 402 11.79 -12.71 6.54
CA TRP A 402 12.50 -13.55 5.57
C TRP A 402 13.47 -12.74 4.73
N LYS A 403 14.59 -13.36 4.38
CA LYS A 403 15.50 -12.89 3.35
C LYS A 403 15.51 -13.91 2.22
N PHE A 404 15.25 -13.44 1.02
CA PHE A 404 15.42 -14.19 -0.22
C PHE A 404 16.76 -13.83 -0.82
N ASP A 405 17.59 -14.81 -1.12
CA ASP A 405 18.83 -14.62 -1.88
C ASP A 405 18.51 -14.67 -3.37
N LEU A 406 18.69 -13.53 -4.02
CA LEU A 406 18.42 -13.32 -5.44
C LEU A 406 19.68 -12.93 -6.21
N SER A 407 20.86 -13.11 -5.58
CA SER A 407 22.17 -12.75 -6.16
C SER A 407 22.65 -13.71 -7.24
N GLY A 408 22.06 -14.91 -7.32
CA GLY A 408 22.39 -15.91 -8.34
C GLY A 408 22.11 -15.39 -9.75
N THR A 409 22.97 -15.77 -10.71
CA THR A 409 22.88 -15.31 -12.10
C THR A 409 21.70 -15.91 -12.88
N THR A 410 21.11 -16.98 -12.36
CA THR A 410 19.93 -17.64 -12.97
C THR A 410 18.80 -17.77 -11.95
N PRO A 411 17.53 -17.75 -12.39
CA PRO A 411 16.38 -17.88 -11.48
C PRO A 411 16.38 -19.17 -10.66
N ASN A 412 16.97 -20.25 -11.17
CA ASN A 412 17.03 -21.54 -10.45
C ASN A 412 17.97 -21.51 -9.24
N ALA A 413 18.91 -20.57 -9.19
CA ALA A 413 19.80 -20.38 -8.05
C ALA A 413 19.17 -19.54 -6.93
N TRP A 414 18.00 -18.92 -7.18
CA TRP A 414 17.32 -18.08 -6.18
C TRP A 414 16.51 -18.92 -5.19
N GLY A 415 16.53 -18.50 -3.94
CA GLY A 415 15.81 -19.17 -2.87
C GLY A 415 15.82 -18.40 -1.56
N LEU A 416 15.42 -19.08 -0.50
CA LEU A 416 15.52 -18.55 0.85
C LEU A 416 17.00 -18.53 1.28
N ALA A 417 17.42 -17.42 1.86
CA ALA A 417 18.71 -17.33 2.53
C ALA A 417 18.77 -18.25 3.77
N PHE A 418 19.94 -18.37 4.38
CA PHE A 418 20.15 -19.05 5.67
C PHE A 418 19.62 -20.51 5.69
N ALA A 419 19.79 -21.24 4.58
CA ALA A 419 19.31 -22.62 4.43
C ALA A 419 17.82 -22.79 4.75
N GLY A 420 16.99 -21.83 4.33
CA GLY A 420 15.54 -21.86 4.54
C GLY A 420 15.08 -21.43 5.93
N LYS A 421 15.94 -20.75 6.71
CA LYS A 421 15.57 -20.19 8.02
C LYS A 421 15.24 -18.70 7.90
N PRO A 422 14.33 -18.17 8.74
CA PRO A 422 14.06 -16.73 8.77
C PRO A 422 15.30 -15.96 9.23
N LEU A 423 15.43 -14.72 8.77
CA LEU A 423 16.40 -13.77 9.33
C LEU A 423 16.09 -13.49 10.81
N PHE A 424 14.80 -13.25 11.09
CA PHE A 424 14.34 -12.92 12.44
C PHE A 424 12.95 -13.52 12.70
N THR A 425 12.66 -13.81 13.98
CA THR A 425 11.33 -14.21 14.43
C THR A 425 10.93 -13.34 15.63
N THR A 426 9.74 -12.74 15.59
CA THR A 426 9.16 -11.95 16.68
C THR A 426 8.88 -12.84 17.89
N ALA A 427 8.88 -12.24 19.09
CA ALA A 427 8.59 -12.98 20.33
C ALA A 427 7.16 -13.56 20.36
N GLY A 428 6.19 -12.85 19.74
CA GLY A 428 4.79 -13.25 19.69
C GLY A 428 4.44 -14.18 18.53
N GLY A 429 5.35 -14.38 17.56
CA GLY A 429 5.02 -15.21 16.39
C GLY A 429 3.76 -14.70 15.68
N ALA A 430 2.76 -15.55 15.52
CA ALA A 430 1.50 -15.21 14.83
C ALA A 430 0.69 -14.08 15.50
N THR A 431 0.89 -13.78 16.77
CA THR A 431 0.27 -12.62 17.43
C THR A 431 1.01 -11.30 17.17
N GLN A 432 2.18 -11.38 16.53
CA GLN A 432 2.97 -10.25 16.06
C GLN A 432 3.27 -10.37 14.55
N PRO A 433 2.26 -10.42 13.67
CA PRO A 433 2.46 -10.54 12.23
C PRO A 433 3.20 -9.32 11.69
N ILE A 434 4.00 -9.52 10.64
CA ILE A 434 4.75 -8.44 9.98
C ILE A 434 4.05 -8.15 8.66
N THR A 435 3.23 -7.10 8.61
CA THR A 435 2.42 -6.75 7.43
C THR A 435 2.91 -5.49 6.69
N ALA A 436 3.57 -4.57 7.38
CA ALA A 436 4.18 -3.40 6.76
C ALA A 436 5.39 -3.80 5.90
N GLN A 437 5.59 -3.09 4.79
CA GLN A 437 6.80 -3.25 3.97
C GLN A 437 8.03 -2.87 4.81
N PRO A 438 9.10 -3.69 4.86
CA PRO A 438 10.33 -3.31 5.53
C PRO A 438 11.00 -2.10 4.87
N LEU A 439 11.75 -1.34 5.67
CA LEU A 439 12.68 -0.33 5.20
C LEU A 439 14.10 -0.87 5.34
N LEU A 440 14.95 -0.65 4.33
CA LEU A 440 16.34 -1.09 4.34
C LEU A 440 17.29 0.09 4.38
N ALA A 441 18.38 -0.06 5.11
CA ALA A 441 19.51 0.87 5.07
C ALA A 441 20.83 0.11 5.19
N ASP A 442 21.90 0.65 4.60
CA ASP A 442 23.24 0.11 4.82
C ASP A 442 23.67 0.38 6.26
N SER A 443 24.20 -0.65 6.94
CA SER A 443 24.73 -0.53 8.29
C SER A 443 26.19 -0.04 8.27
N ALA A 444 26.51 0.88 9.17
CA ALA A 444 27.91 1.30 9.38
C ALA A 444 28.82 0.14 9.84
N GLN A 445 28.23 -0.93 10.37
CA GLN A 445 28.92 -2.17 10.74
C GLN A 445 29.09 -3.15 9.55
N GLY A 446 28.69 -2.74 8.35
CA GLY A 446 28.51 -3.61 7.18
C GLY A 446 27.21 -4.41 7.24
N GLY A 447 26.77 -4.91 6.08
CA GLY A 447 25.48 -5.59 5.95
C GLY A 447 24.30 -4.62 5.84
N THR A 448 23.11 -5.06 6.24
CA THR A 448 21.85 -4.33 6.06
C THR A 448 21.11 -4.21 7.38
N MET A 449 20.68 -3.01 7.73
CA MET A 449 19.70 -2.79 8.78
C MET A 449 18.31 -2.87 8.18
N VAL A 450 17.43 -3.67 8.79
CA VAL A 450 16.06 -3.90 8.36
C VAL A 450 15.11 -3.37 9.43
N PHE A 451 14.31 -2.37 9.07
CA PHE A 451 13.34 -1.73 9.97
C PHE A 451 11.93 -2.17 9.61
N PHE A 452 11.15 -2.56 10.59
CA PHE A 452 9.76 -2.96 10.39
C PHE A 452 8.95 -2.91 11.69
N GLY A 453 7.66 -2.76 11.56
CA GLY A 453 6.74 -2.89 12.68
C GLY A 453 5.90 -4.15 12.58
N THR A 454 5.19 -4.47 13.67
CA THR A 454 4.28 -5.61 13.74
C THR A 454 2.84 -5.18 13.92
N GLY A 455 1.93 -6.08 13.58
CA GLY A 455 0.48 -5.95 13.63
C GLY A 455 -0.15 -6.00 12.25
N LYS A 456 -1.46 -6.16 12.23
CA LYS A 456 -2.29 -6.09 11.01
C LYS A 456 -3.58 -5.33 11.30
N PHE A 457 -4.21 -4.81 10.25
CA PHE A 457 -5.50 -4.12 10.32
C PHE A 457 -6.29 -4.37 9.03
N ASN A 458 -6.57 -5.65 8.75
CA ASN A 458 -7.18 -6.12 7.51
C ASN A 458 -8.38 -7.05 7.73
N GLU A 459 -8.59 -7.53 8.97
CA GLU A 459 -9.69 -8.40 9.33
C GLU A 459 -10.57 -7.74 10.41
N THR A 460 -11.85 -8.08 10.44
CA THR A 460 -12.81 -7.47 11.39
C THR A 460 -12.39 -7.64 12.85
N ALA A 461 -11.78 -8.77 13.19
CA ALA A 461 -11.29 -9.04 14.56
C ALA A 461 -10.12 -8.13 14.98
N ASP A 462 -9.43 -7.51 14.03
CA ASP A 462 -8.29 -6.64 14.33
C ASP A 462 -8.68 -5.36 15.06
N ARG A 463 -9.97 -4.95 15.00
CA ARG A 463 -10.48 -3.76 15.72
C ARG A 463 -10.32 -3.87 17.23
N THR A 464 -10.48 -5.05 17.77
CA THR A 464 -10.47 -5.29 19.24
C THR A 464 -9.25 -6.06 19.71
N ASN A 465 -8.35 -6.44 18.78
CA ASN A 465 -7.12 -7.14 19.12
C ASN A 465 -6.16 -6.22 19.89
N LYS A 466 -5.71 -6.66 21.07
CA LYS A 466 -4.77 -5.95 21.95
C LYS A 466 -3.47 -6.72 22.18
N ASP A 467 -3.13 -7.65 21.30
CA ASP A 467 -1.85 -8.34 21.36
C ASP A 467 -0.68 -7.35 21.33
N LEU A 468 0.38 -7.66 22.07
CA LEU A 468 1.58 -6.84 22.11
C LEU A 468 2.22 -6.73 20.73
N GLN A 469 2.35 -5.51 20.23
CA GLN A 469 3.08 -5.22 19.00
C GLN A 469 4.37 -4.47 19.32
N ALA A 470 5.28 -4.39 18.35
CA ALA A 470 6.56 -3.71 18.51
C ALA A 470 7.06 -3.15 17.17
N PHE A 471 7.98 -2.21 17.25
CA PHE A 471 8.83 -1.78 16.16
C PHE A 471 10.23 -2.38 16.32
N TYR A 472 10.80 -2.89 15.24
CA TYR A 472 12.08 -3.59 15.23
C TYR A 472 13.06 -2.95 14.24
N ALA A 473 14.34 -2.97 14.61
CA ALA A 473 15.47 -2.75 13.71
C ALA A 473 16.43 -3.93 13.86
N VAL A 474 16.53 -4.75 12.84
CA VAL A 474 17.32 -6.00 12.84
C VAL A 474 18.50 -5.86 11.91
N TRP A 475 19.69 -6.13 12.40
CA TRP A 475 20.92 -6.08 11.62
C TRP A 475 21.22 -7.43 10.96
N ASP A 476 21.03 -7.49 9.65
CA ASP A 476 21.51 -8.57 8.78
C ASP A 476 23.00 -8.35 8.50
N ALA A 477 23.85 -8.88 9.38
CA ALA A 477 25.31 -8.76 9.26
C ALA A 477 25.82 -9.49 8.01
N GLN A 478 26.85 -8.94 7.37
CA GLN A 478 27.54 -9.62 6.29
C GLN A 478 28.08 -10.98 6.78
N GLY A 479 27.74 -12.08 6.09
CA GLY A 479 28.10 -13.43 6.53
C GLY A 479 27.29 -13.96 7.71
N GLY A 480 26.19 -13.29 8.09
CA GLY A 480 25.28 -13.76 9.13
C GLY A 480 24.57 -15.06 8.79
N SER A 481 24.08 -15.77 9.77
CA SER A 481 23.40 -17.07 9.66
C SER A 481 21.88 -17.00 9.78
N GLY A 482 21.28 -15.81 9.96
CA GLY A 482 19.85 -15.64 10.27
C GLY A 482 19.49 -16.13 11.67
N GLN A 483 18.21 -16.46 11.89
CA GLN A 483 17.65 -16.98 13.14
C GLN A 483 17.86 -16.03 14.35
N ILE A 484 17.85 -14.72 14.09
CA ILE A 484 17.87 -13.70 15.12
C ILE A 484 16.53 -13.73 15.87
N THR A 485 16.59 -13.57 17.19
CA THR A 485 15.41 -13.49 18.05
C THR A 485 15.44 -12.20 18.87
N THR A 486 14.31 -11.84 19.46
CA THR A 486 14.17 -10.64 20.30
C THR A 486 15.19 -10.59 21.45
N SER A 487 15.62 -11.76 21.99
CA SER A 487 16.63 -11.84 23.05
C SER A 487 18.02 -11.35 22.65
N SER A 488 18.32 -11.31 21.35
CA SER A 488 19.59 -10.76 20.82
C SER A 488 19.50 -9.30 20.42
N LEU A 489 18.38 -8.63 20.69
CA LEU A 489 18.18 -7.21 20.43
C LEU A 489 18.22 -6.39 21.73
N GLN A 490 18.64 -5.12 21.65
CA GLN A 490 18.47 -4.17 22.73
C GLN A 490 17.01 -3.74 22.83
N ALA A 491 16.41 -3.94 23.99
CA ALA A 491 15.09 -3.40 24.28
C ALA A 491 15.16 -1.91 24.58
N GLN A 492 14.36 -1.11 23.88
CA GLN A 492 13.96 0.23 24.30
C GLN A 492 12.59 0.16 24.99
N ALA A 493 12.21 1.21 25.69
CA ALA A 493 10.93 1.28 26.38
C ALA A 493 10.30 2.67 26.22
N VAL A 494 8.97 2.73 26.23
CA VAL A 494 8.27 3.99 26.42
C VAL A 494 8.38 4.39 27.88
N THR A 495 8.93 5.58 28.15
CA THR A 495 9.17 6.09 29.49
C THR A 495 8.13 7.10 29.96
N GLY A 496 7.39 7.69 29.02
CA GLY A 496 6.32 8.63 29.33
C GLY A 496 5.40 8.89 28.14
N VAL A 497 4.14 9.11 28.41
CA VAL A 497 3.12 9.53 27.44
C VAL A 497 2.32 10.67 28.05
N SER A 498 2.26 11.79 27.35
CA SER A 498 1.37 12.92 27.64
C SER A 498 0.26 13.00 26.60
N ALA A 499 -0.60 14.01 26.71
CA ALA A 499 -1.64 14.27 25.71
C ALA A 499 -1.07 14.63 24.32
N GLN A 500 0.17 15.11 24.25
CA GLN A 500 0.77 15.64 23.02
C GLN A 500 2.07 14.95 22.62
N SER A 501 2.80 14.35 23.55
CA SER A 501 4.14 13.83 23.31
C SER A 501 4.40 12.47 23.93
N ILE A 502 5.42 11.79 23.41
CA ILE A 502 5.92 10.51 23.93
C ILE A 502 7.42 10.62 24.15
N THR A 503 7.90 9.99 25.22
CA THR A 503 9.34 9.82 25.52
C THR A 503 9.70 8.34 25.57
N THR A 504 10.93 8.01 25.19
CA THR A 504 11.46 6.64 25.20
C THR A 504 12.80 6.58 25.89
N SER A 505 13.26 5.37 26.19
CA SER A 505 14.55 5.11 26.81
C SER A 505 15.74 5.45 25.89
N GLN A 506 16.94 5.48 26.48
CA GLN A 506 18.20 5.79 25.81
C GLN A 506 19.23 4.66 25.98
N HIS A 507 18.81 3.39 25.91
CA HIS A 507 19.70 2.26 26.05
C HIS A 507 20.61 2.12 24.82
N GLU A 508 21.92 1.93 25.05
CA GLU A 508 22.88 1.71 23.97
C GLU A 508 22.77 0.29 23.39
N VAL A 509 23.02 0.16 22.09
CA VAL A 509 23.15 -1.14 21.42
C VAL A 509 24.61 -1.52 21.35
N THR A 510 24.97 -2.68 21.88
CA THR A 510 26.34 -3.19 21.88
C THR A 510 26.56 -4.10 20.66
N TYR A 511 26.92 -3.49 19.51
CA TYR A 511 27.31 -4.27 18.34
C TYR A 511 28.73 -4.84 18.49
N PRO A 512 29.05 -6.01 17.93
CA PRO A 512 28.19 -6.91 17.17
C PRO A 512 27.43 -7.94 18.04
N THR A 513 27.54 -7.89 19.36
CA THR A 513 26.92 -8.85 20.28
C THR A 513 25.41 -8.79 20.17
N GLN A 514 24.83 -7.59 20.28
CA GLN A 514 23.44 -7.35 19.97
C GLN A 514 23.25 -7.17 18.45
N LYS A 515 22.11 -7.63 17.93
CA LYS A 515 21.78 -7.65 16.50
C LYS A 515 20.79 -6.57 16.10
N GLY A 516 20.74 -5.48 16.86
CA GLY A 516 19.83 -4.36 16.67
C GLY A 516 19.04 -4.04 17.91
N TRP A 517 17.87 -3.44 17.73
CA TRP A 517 17.01 -2.99 18.82
C TRP A 517 15.53 -3.18 18.51
N TYR A 518 14.68 -3.05 19.54
CA TYR A 518 13.24 -3.02 19.37
C TYR A 518 12.57 -2.14 20.42
N LEU A 519 11.39 -1.61 20.09
CA LEU A 519 10.53 -0.84 20.96
C LEU A 519 9.17 -1.55 21.07
N PRO A 520 8.86 -2.19 22.21
CA PRO A 520 7.52 -2.70 22.46
C PRO A 520 6.53 -1.54 22.64
N LEU A 521 5.34 -1.66 22.02
CA LEU A 521 4.28 -0.65 22.09
C LEU A 521 3.43 -0.85 23.35
N VAL A 522 4.04 -0.56 24.49
CA VAL A 522 3.43 -0.63 25.82
C VAL A 522 3.42 0.78 26.42
N TYR A 523 2.26 1.25 26.81
CA TYR A 523 2.06 2.61 27.30
C TYR A 523 1.49 2.59 28.72
N ASN A 524 2.20 3.20 29.68
CA ASN A 524 1.79 3.21 31.09
C ASN A 524 1.44 1.79 31.61
N SER A 525 2.27 0.81 31.24
CA SER A 525 2.10 -0.62 31.56
C SER A 525 0.82 -1.26 30.98
N ALA A 526 0.17 -0.64 29.98
CA ALA A 526 -1.03 -1.16 29.34
C ALA A 526 -0.77 -1.53 27.86
N LEU A 527 -1.47 -2.56 27.40
CA LEU A 527 -1.56 -2.94 25.99
C LEU A 527 -2.79 -2.25 25.39
N THR A 528 -2.55 -1.34 24.45
CA THR A 528 -3.61 -0.54 23.80
C THR A 528 -4.06 -1.12 22.46
N GLY A 529 -3.45 -2.22 22.00
CA GLY A 529 -3.66 -2.74 20.65
C GLY A 529 -2.99 -1.91 19.56
N GLU A 530 -2.11 -0.98 19.96
CA GLU A 530 -1.39 -0.12 19.03
C GLU A 530 -0.38 -0.94 18.23
N ARG A 531 -0.33 -0.71 16.92
CA ARG A 531 0.41 -1.50 15.93
C ARG A 531 1.02 -0.61 14.86
N VAL A 532 1.98 -1.14 14.10
CA VAL A 532 2.62 -0.45 12.97
C VAL A 532 2.24 -1.15 11.68
N ILE A 533 1.40 -0.52 10.87
CA ILE A 533 0.87 -1.05 9.61
C ILE A 533 1.41 -0.33 8.38
N ASN A 534 2.11 0.78 8.55
CA ASN A 534 2.72 1.55 7.48
C ASN A 534 4.24 1.37 7.46
N GLN A 535 4.85 1.51 6.29
CA GLN A 535 6.30 1.53 6.15
C GLN A 535 6.90 2.72 6.90
N ALA A 536 8.01 2.50 7.59
CA ALA A 536 8.78 3.56 8.22
C ALA A 536 9.55 4.41 7.19
N SER A 537 10.00 5.59 7.61
CA SER A 537 10.85 6.49 6.82
C SER A 537 12.18 6.73 7.53
N LEU A 538 13.26 6.84 6.77
CA LEU A 538 14.59 7.21 7.27
C LEU A 538 14.89 8.65 6.90
N VAL A 539 15.11 9.50 7.91
CA VAL A 539 15.31 10.94 7.74
C VAL A 539 16.53 11.38 8.53
N LEU A 540 17.62 11.76 7.86
CA LEU A 540 18.82 12.31 8.51
C LEU A 540 19.36 11.41 9.65
N GLY A 541 19.34 10.09 9.46
CA GLY A 541 19.79 9.11 10.46
C GLY A 541 18.76 8.79 11.54
N ARG A 542 17.56 9.31 11.43
CA ARG A 542 16.43 9.06 12.33
C ARG A 542 15.41 8.15 11.65
N ILE A 543 14.90 7.17 12.38
CA ILE A 543 13.80 6.34 11.93
C ILE A 543 12.47 6.95 12.39
N VAL A 544 11.56 7.15 11.47
CA VAL A 544 10.24 7.73 11.71
C VAL A 544 9.18 6.71 11.32
N PHE A 545 8.25 6.43 12.22
CA PHE A 545 7.13 5.53 11.95
C PHE A 545 5.86 5.99 12.66
N THR A 546 4.72 5.58 12.13
CA THR A 546 3.43 5.84 12.76
C THR A 546 2.83 4.56 13.32
N THR A 547 2.12 4.71 14.42
CA THR A 547 1.34 3.63 15.04
C THR A 547 -0.15 3.89 14.86
N ALA A 548 -0.95 2.83 14.92
CA ALA A 548 -2.40 2.89 14.79
C ALA A 548 -3.07 2.03 15.86
N SER A 549 -4.12 2.55 16.48
CA SER A 549 -4.94 1.85 17.47
C SER A 549 -6.41 2.12 17.26
N VAL A 550 -7.20 1.07 17.37
CA VAL A 550 -8.67 1.11 17.49
C VAL A 550 -9.04 0.10 18.57
N ASP A 551 -9.94 0.46 19.48
CA ASP A 551 -10.34 -0.42 20.56
C ASP A 551 -11.87 -0.54 20.71
N THR A 552 -12.58 -0.46 19.60
CA THR A 552 -14.05 -0.54 19.59
C THR A 552 -14.56 -1.56 18.58
N THR A 553 -15.65 -2.22 18.93
CA THR A 553 -16.41 -3.09 18.02
C THR A 553 -17.28 -2.30 17.06
N ASP A 554 -17.70 -1.09 17.45
CA ASP A 554 -18.43 -0.17 16.58
C ASP A 554 -17.45 0.68 15.75
N PRO A 555 -17.39 0.47 14.43
CA PRO A 555 -16.51 1.23 13.57
C PRO A 555 -16.81 2.74 13.57
N CYS A 556 -18.02 3.16 13.96
CA CYS A 556 -18.44 4.55 13.98
C CYS A 556 -18.20 5.25 15.33
N ALA A 557 -17.80 4.52 16.36
CA ALA A 557 -17.56 5.08 17.68
C ALA A 557 -16.20 5.82 17.79
N SER A 558 -15.22 5.50 16.92
CA SER A 558 -13.87 6.10 16.97
C SER A 558 -13.22 6.14 15.59
N PHE A 559 -12.45 7.19 15.33
CA PHE A 559 -11.51 7.26 14.20
C PHE A 559 -10.16 6.61 14.53
N GLY A 560 -10.04 5.97 15.69
CA GLY A 560 -8.79 5.46 16.19
C GLY A 560 -7.88 6.55 16.76
N SER A 561 -6.67 6.16 17.08
CA SER A 561 -5.59 7.02 17.59
C SER A 561 -4.24 6.43 17.20
N GLY A 562 -3.17 7.13 17.52
CA GLY A 562 -1.82 6.63 17.30
C GLY A 562 -0.76 7.66 17.62
N LYS A 563 0.45 7.38 17.20
CA LYS A 563 1.60 8.24 17.41
C LYS A 563 2.46 8.31 16.17
N LEU A 564 3.13 9.45 15.97
CA LEU A 564 4.31 9.51 15.11
C LEU A 564 5.51 9.43 16.07
N ILE A 565 6.37 8.44 15.86
CA ILE A 565 7.54 8.17 16.68
C ILE A 565 8.81 8.37 15.84
N GLU A 566 9.81 9.03 16.42
CA GLU A 566 11.08 9.34 15.79
C GLU A 566 12.23 9.04 16.75
N LEU A 567 13.14 8.17 16.32
CA LEU A 567 14.24 7.64 17.12
C LEU A 567 15.54 7.66 16.33
N ASP A 568 16.66 7.59 17.01
CA ASP A 568 17.94 7.27 16.37
C ASP A 568 17.86 5.92 15.66
N ALA A 569 18.14 5.89 14.37
CA ALA A 569 17.94 4.67 13.57
C ALA A 569 18.89 3.53 13.97
N PHE A 570 20.09 3.84 14.46
CA PHE A 570 21.10 2.84 14.79
C PHE A 570 20.88 2.19 16.15
N SER A 571 20.44 2.97 17.14
CA SER A 571 20.31 2.52 18.53
C SER A 571 18.87 2.43 19.03
N GLY A 572 17.90 3.07 18.35
CA GLY A 572 16.52 3.16 18.81
C GLY A 572 16.33 4.10 19.99
N LYS A 573 17.33 4.86 20.37
CA LYS A 573 17.28 5.79 21.49
C LYS A 573 16.43 7.01 21.18
N MET A 574 15.81 7.57 22.20
CA MET A 574 15.35 8.95 22.16
C MET A 574 16.56 9.86 21.87
N LEU A 575 16.36 10.84 21.02
CA LEU A 575 17.40 11.80 20.67
C LEU A 575 17.71 12.71 21.88
N ASN A 576 18.96 13.11 22.02
CA ASN A 576 19.42 14.00 23.11
C ASN A 576 19.33 15.48 22.75
N TYR A 577 18.57 15.81 21.71
CA TYR A 577 18.26 17.16 21.25
C TYR A 577 16.81 17.23 20.76
N ALA A 578 16.20 18.41 20.82
CA ALA A 578 14.86 18.60 20.29
C ALA A 578 14.83 18.42 18.78
N VAL A 579 13.87 17.65 18.29
CA VAL A 579 13.64 17.39 16.85
C VAL A 579 12.30 17.91 16.36
N LEU A 580 11.38 18.18 17.27
CA LEU A 580 10.02 18.64 17.00
C LEU A 580 9.80 19.97 17.71
N ASP A 581 9.09 20.88 17.06
CA ASP A 581 8.54 22.07 17.68
C ASP A 581 7.45 21.63 18.66
N THR A 582 7.71 21.77 19.94
CA THR A 582 6.80 21.38 21.02
C THR A 582 6.14 22.57 21.70
N ASN A 583 6.64 23.79 21.47
CA ASN A 583 6.11 25.02 22.04
C ASN A 583 5.21 25.79 21.04
N GLY A 584 5.23 25.43 19.73
CA GLY A 584 4.37 26.00 18.69
C GLY A 584 4.86 27.32 18.10
N ASP A 585 6.15 27.68 18.27
CA ASP A 585 6.72 28.93 17.74
C ASP A 585 7.25 28.80 16.29
N ALA A 586 7.08 27.63 15.67
CA ALA A 586 7.53 27.26 14.33
C ALA A 586 9.06 27.18 14.16
N VAL A 587 9.81 27.10 15.25
CA VAL A 587 11.26 26.91 15.31
C VAL A 587 11.55 25.72 16.19
N VAL A 588 12.58 24.92 15.90
CA VAL A 588 13.03 23.85 16.78
C VAL A 588 14.38 24.21 17.37
N ASP A 589 14.39 24.53 18.65
CA ASP A 589 15.58 24.98 19.38
C ASP A 589 15.66 24.41 20.81
N SER A 590 16.39 25.07 21.69
CA SER A 590 16.60 24.64 23.09
C SER A 590 15.41 24.91 24.02
N THR A 591 14.40 25.65 23.55
CA THR A 591 13.17 25.92 24.33
C THR A 591 12.16 24.80 24.15
N ASP A 592 12.36 23.91 23.16
CA ASP A 592 11.54 22.74 22.94
C ASP A 592 11.84 21.61 23.90
N THR A 593 10.81 20.90 24.30
CA THR A 593 10.91 19.72 25.15
C THR A 593 11.44 18.52 24.35
N LEU A 594 12.38 17.78 24.95
CA LEU A 594 12.83 16.52 24.35
C LEU A 594 11.69 15.51 24.28
N SER A 595 11.42 15.01 23.09
CA SER A 595 10.38 14.00 22.85
C SER A 595 10.81 13.00 21.78
N SER A 596 10.25 11.81 21.84
CA SER A 596 10.39 10.77 20.83
C SER A 596 9.25 10.82 19.81
N GLY A 597 8.31 11.75 19.92
CA GLY A 597 7.22 11.86 18.96
C GLY A 597 5.97 12.58 19.47
N VAL A 598 4.95 12.56 18.63
CA VAL A 598 3.67 13.27 18.79
C VAL A 598 2.53 12.28 18.92
N VAL A 599 1.56 12.58 19.80
CA VAL A 599 0.34 11.79 20.03
C VAL A 599 -0.83 12.35 19.22
N PHE A 600 -1.55 11.48 18.51
CA PHE A 600 -2.77 11.77 17.77
C PHE A 600 -3.94 11.06 18.44
N THR A 601 -4.88 11.82 18.98
CA THR A 601 -6.06 11.30 19.68
C THR A 601 -7.33 11.37 18.84
N GLY A 602 -7.33 12.15 17.74
CA GLY A 602 -8.48 12.37 16.87
C GLY A 602 -8.57 11.41 15.68
N GLY A 603 -7.54 10.61 15.45
CA GLY A 603 -7.48 9.66 14.33
C GLY A 603 -6.13 8.93 14.27
N MET A 604 -6.07 7.87 13.49
CA MET A 604 -4.83 7.12 13.23
C MET A 604 -3.93 7.94 12.27
N PRO A 605 -2.69 8.28 12.68
CA PRO A 605 -1.79 9.08 11.86
C PRO A 605 -1.15 8.26 10.73
N THR A 606 -0.96 8.90 9.59
CA THR A 606 -0.16 8.41 8.46
C THR A 606 0.80 9.50 8.02
N LEU A 607 2.10 9.22 7.99
CA LEU A 607 3.11 10.13 7.48
C LEU A 607 3.08 10.09 5.95
N ASN A 608 2.63 11.18 5.31
CA ASN A 608 2.41 11.23 3.87
C ASN A 608 3.49 11.97 3.09
N ALA A 609 4.15 12.93 3.71
CA ALA A 609 5.23 13.67 3.05
C ALA A 609 6.24 14.22 4.04
N ILE A 610 7.47 14.36 3.57
CA ILE A 610 8.56 15.07 4.23
C ILE A 610 9.04 16.12 3.21
N VAL A 611 8.89 17.38 3.55
CA VAL A 611 9.10 18.51 2.61
C VAL A 611 10.07 19.54 3.16
N ASN A 612 10.44 20.53 2.34
CA ASN A 612 11.30 21.64 2.70
C ASN A 612 12.66 21.22 3.31
N GLY A 613 13.37 20.28 2.65
CA GLY A 613 14.67 19.82 3.15
C GLY A 613 14.60 19.06 4.48
N ALA A 614 13.51 18.31 4.67
CA ALA A 614 13.20 17.55 5.89
C ALA A 614 12.89 18.40 7.14
N THR A 615 12.43 19.66 6.94
CA THR A 615 12.02 20.53 8.05
C THR A 615 10.53 20.52 8.33
N ARG A 616 9.75 19.82 7.52
CA ARG A 616 8.28 19.68 7.67
C ARG A 616 7.85 18.25 7.39
N LYS A 617 7.09 17.66 8.32
CA LYS A 617 6.37 16.40 8.10
C LYS A 617 4.88 16.68 7.96
N ILE A 618 4.27 16.16 6.91
CA ILE A 618 2.83 16.24 6.71
C ILE A 618 2.23 14.90 7.10
N VAL A 619 1.37 14.94 8.10
CA VAL A 619 0.69 13.78 8.68
C VAL A 619 -0.81 13.96 8.46
N ASN A 620 -1.43 13.00 7.80
CA ASN A 620 -2.89 12.91 7.79
C ASN A 620 -3.35 11.98 8.91
N ASP A 621 -4.54 12.17 9.38
CA ASP A 621 -5.20 11.21 10.25
C ASP A 621 -6.49 10.64 9.63
N SER A 622 -6.98 9.56 10.18
CA SER A 622 -8.18 8.87 9.68
C SER A 622 -9.48 9.67 9.86
N SER A 623 -9.47 10.79 10.59
CA SER A 623 -10.61 11.72 10.67
C SER A 623 -10.65 12.74 9.51
N GLY A 624 -9.58 12.79 8.69
CA GLY A 624 -9.41 13.75 7.60
C GLY A 624 -8.57 14.97 7.97
N GLY A 625 -8.02 15.01 9.18
CA GLY A 625 -7.11 16.08 9.61
C GLY A 625 -5.78 16.06 8.85
N ILE A 626 -5.20 17.22 8.63
CA ILE A 626 -3.84 17.42 8.10
C ILE A 626 -3.04 18.19 9.13
N SER A 627 -1.99 17.59 9.63
CA SER A 627 -1.04 18.21 10.54
C SER A 627 0.30 18.43 9.83
N THR A 628 0.86 19.64 9.94
CA THR A 628 2.23 19.92 9.49
C THR A 628 3.11 20.08 10.72
N LEU A 629 3.98 19.12 10.95
CA LEU A 629 4.94 19.14 12.06
C LEU A 629 6.20 19.87 11.62
N VAL A 630 6.67 20.80 12.43
CA VAL A 630 7.94 21.52 12.24
C VAL A 630 9.05 20.68 12.83
N GLU A 631 10.14 20.52 12.09
CA GLU A 631 11.27 19.69 12.48
C GLU A 631 12.58 20.42 12.40
N LYS A 632 13.54 19.94 13.21
CA LYS A 632 14.90 20.40 13.13
C LYS A 632 15.53 19.99 11.81
N SER A 633 15.92 20.97 11.00
CA SER A 633 16.78 20.75 9.84
C SER A 633 18.11 20.14 10.31
N GLY A 634 18.68 19.23 9.53
CA GLY A 634 19.97 18.60 9.85
C GLY A 634 21.07 19.66 10.01
N GLY A 635 21.26 20.11 11.24
CA GLY A 635 22.34 20.99 11.65
C GLY A 635 23.51 20.17 12.17
N GLY A 636 24.62 20.18 11.44
CA GLY A 636 25.88 19.57 11.87
C GLY A 636 26.29 18.39 10.97
N SER A 637 27.29 18.62 10.14
CA SER A 637 27.93 17.65 9.28
C SER A 637 28.62 16.53 10.08
N ARG A 638 27.84 15.62 10.64
CA ARG A 638 28.32 14.25 10.79
C ARG A 638 27.94 13.53 9.52
N ARG A 639 28.92 13.09 8.77
CA ARG A 639 28.78 12.19 7.64
C ARG A 639 28.18 10.88 8.16
N ILE A 640 26.84 10.86 8.37
CA ILE A 640 26.11 9.67 8.72
C ILE A 640 26.04 8.85 7.45
N MET A 641 26.77 7.73 7.40
CA MET A 641 26.84 6.82 6.27
C MET A 641 25.58 5.95 6.16
N TRP A 642 24.41 6.54 6.40
CA TRP A 642 23.14 5.88 6.18
C TRP A 642 22.62 6.26 4.80
N ARG A 643 22.55 5.30 3.93
CA ARG A 643 21.89 5.42 2.65
C ARG A 643 20.65 4.53 2.68
N GLN A 644 19.49 5.13 2.48
CA GLN A 644 18.27 4.37 2.20
C GLN A 644 18.51 3.60 0.91
N ILE A 645 18.28 2.30 0.94
CA ILE A 645 18.36 1.44 -0.25
C ILE A 645 17.04 1.65 -0.99
N GLN A 646 17.13 2.25 -2.15
CA GLN A 646 15.98 2.53 -3.03
C GLN A 646 15.55 1.27 -3.75
#